data_10646a94cabedba7901bf5daac3bafb6
#
_entry.id   10646a94cabedba7901bf5daac3bafb6
#
_cell.length_a   1.000
_cell.length_b   1.000
_cell.length_c   1.000
_cell.angle_alpha   90.00
_cell.angle_beta   90.00
_cell.angle_gamma   90.00
#
_symmetry.space_group_name_H-M   'P 1'
#
loop_
_entity.id
_entity.type
_entity.pdbx_description
1 polymer ?
#
loop_
_entity_poly.entity_id
_entity_poly.type
_entity_poly.pdbx_seq_one_letter_code
_entity_poly.pdbx_strand_id
1 'polypeptide(L)'
;MAEVETGRVARPAHDARGPDRRWVALALALHLLLGVAYSVATPPWEAHDEWGHYKYVEHVARQRALPRPGIPLTAELCCDQADQPPLYYLLAALPVALVDTSDGVTVEVNPYMSVSGGVGGNNATLHDPQAERFPWRGTYLALHLARLVSVAISVVGVVAAYRLTQLLAPGRRDVALAALALAAFWPQYLFIGSVVTNDILIAALGCVIAWLAVRVALCGPAPGPVLGLSLAAGLALLTKASALALLPVVLLALAIAPRARRLRTALSRVTSVALALGVLAVVLGAAFWLWNNHRLTGYILPRYPWFPYWFLERLSGRGQVEFGAGWPGLGAFLQYGYLTTWASFGWGNLGADSWVYGLFTLLAVGGVTGLAAGWVRARPARRRLLGAGVLLALLVSLIALVGGREFLYGTHRLRGRMLLPGLAAMAALLALGWGEWARRLPARWRGWWPGALGTALVGVNLLLALGLIPAAYAPPALLREAELQPGEQPLLARFGESAELVGYAVQPARATPGQSVAVTLLWRALGPFDANYTLAVHLLTAEGELAGGLNIYPGRGNYPTRLWRAGDVFRETYRVPVTESPAQAILANIHVAFFLPGPELRALPAFDAAGRPIGRAAAFGRIKLAPATMPTYLPGGPELASLGDHIALVAAQQEPAGAAVAGGTLELTLIWEALGAPADDYIVFVHLVGPAGIVAQGDGPPVGGAYPTDLWEKGERIADSHRVQLPADLPAGEYRWRVGLYRQDGSRALAVDPSGTRWPDDQVALGEPVVVLVP
;
A
#
# COMPACT_ATOMS: atom_id res chain seq x y z
N MET A 1 -35.43 -61.80 -20.25
CA MET A 1 -34.61 -62.02 -19.04
C MET A 1 -33.23 -61.32 -19.27
N ALA A 2 -33.08 -60.20 -18.68
CA ALA A 2 -31.80 -59.49 -18.66
C ALA A 2 -31.61 -58.99 -17.23
N GLU A 3 -30.62 -59.53 -16.54
CA GLU A 3 -30.27 -59.25 -15.16
C GLU A 3 -29.80 -57.77 -15.03
N VAL A 4 -30.47 -57.06 -14.14
CA VAL A 4 -30.08 -55.71 -13.71
C VAL A 4 -29.04 -55.89 -12.61
N GLU A 5 -27.77 -55.70 -12.96
CA GLU A 5 -26.67 -55.57 -12.00
C GLU A 5 -26.95 -54.43 -11.01
N THR A 6 -27.24 -54.80 -9.78
CA THR A 6 -27.33 -53.91 -8.65
C THR A 6 -25.92 -53.42 -8.28
N GLY A 7 -25.54 -52.25 -8.73
CA GLY A 7 -24.30 -51.58 -8.33
C GLY A 7 -24.25 -51.36 -6.82
N ARG A 8 -23.62 -52.24 -6.09
CA ARG A 8 -23.18 -52.03 -4.71
C ARG A 8 -22.25 -50.83 -4.68
N VAL A 9 -22.68 -49.75 -4.06
CA VAL A 9 -21.82 -48.64 -3.68
C VAL A 9 -20.73 -49.21 -2.77
N ALA A 10 -19.53 -49.36 -3.30
CA ALA A 10 -18.37 -49.77 -2.52
C ALA A 10 -18.21 -48.78 -1.39
N ARG A 11 -18.28 -49.23 -0.14
CA ARG A 11 -17.82 -48.47 1.02
C ARG A 11 -16.37 -48.08 0.75
N PRO A 12 -15.96 -46.82 0.99
CA PRO A 12 -14.57 -46.44 0.80
C PRO A 12 -13.70 -47.33 1.69
N ALA A 13 -12.77 -48.04 1.08
CA ALA A 13 -11.84 -48.91 1.76
C ALA A 13 -11.12 -48.12 2.87
N HIS A 14 -11.26 -48.60 4.08
CA HIS A 14 -10.72 -48.02 5.32
C HIS A 14 -9.25 -48.38 5.52
N ASP A 15 -8.48 -48.60 4.45
CA ASP A 15 -7.05 -48.94 4.53
C ASP A 15 -6.18 -48.01 3.70
N ALA A 16 -5.93 -46.81 4.27
CA ALA A 16 -4.79 -45.97 3.90
C ALA A 16 -3.89 -45.76 5.14
N ARG A 17 -3.44 -46.85 5.75
CA ARG A 17 -2.44 -46.83 6.81
C ARG A 17 -1.05 -47.02 6.22
N GLY A 18 -0.48 -45.92 5.63
CA GLY A 18 0.86 -46.04 5.11
C GLY A 18 1.48 -44.65 4.76
N PRO A 19 1.98 -44.51 3.55
CA PRO A 19 2.89 -43.39 3.21
C PRO A 19 2.22 -42.00 3.20
N ASP A 20 0.90 -41.86 3.02
CA ASP A 20 0.23 -40.56 3.02
C ASP A 20 0.26 -39.85 4.37
N ARG A 21 0.16 -40.60 5.47
CA ARG A 21 0.20 -40.02 6.81
C ARG A 21 1.52 -39.29 7.08
N ARG A 22 2.62 -39.81 6.55
CA ARG A 22 3.95 -39.16 6.72
C ARG A 22 4.03 -37.84 5.99
N TRP A 23 3.54 -37.77 4.75
CA TRP A 23 3.54 -36.55 3.96
C TRP A 23 2.56 -35.51 4.51
N VAL A 24 1.39 -35.94 4.97
CA VAL A 24 0.43 -35.04 5.64
C VAL A 24 1.04 -34.51 6.95
N ALA A 25 1.63 -35.37 7.77
CA ALA A 25 2.27 -34.95 9.02
C ALA A 25 3.44 -33.99 8.77
N LEU A 26 4.26 -34.27 7.76
CA LEU A 26 5.37 -33.37 7.36
C LEU A 26 4.84 -32.00 6.90
N ALA A 27 3.80 -31.98 6.03
CA ALA A 27 3.23 -30.72 5.56
C ALA A 27 2.62 -29.90 6.71
N LEU A 28 1.94 -30.54 7.66
CA LEU A 28 1.40 -29.87 8.85
C LEU A 28 2.50 -29.38 9.79
N ALA A 29 3.56 -30.17 10.00
CA ALA A 29 4.70 -29.74 10.79
C ALA A 29 5.41 -28.51 10.18
N LEU A 30 5.65 -28.54 8.86
CA LEU A 30 6.22 -27.39 8.13
C LEU A 30 5.29 -26.18 8.15
N HIS A 31 3.98 -26.38 8.03
CA HIS A 31 2.99 -25.31 8.17
C HIS A 31 3.05 -24.63 9.55
N LEU A 32 3.09 -25.42 10.62
CA LEU A 32 3.23 -24.90 11.98
C LEU A 32 4.55 -24.14 12.16
N LEU A 33 5.67 -24.71 11.69
CA LEU A 33 6.98 -24.05 11.77
C LEU A 33 7.00 -22.72 11.01
N LEU A 34 6.45 -22.69 9.79
CA LEU A 34 6.33 -21.45 9.01
C LEU A 34 5.39 -20.46 9.69
N GLY A 35 4.25 -20.91 10.24
CA GLY A 35 3.35 -20.05 11.01
C GLY A 35 4.05 -19.40 12.21
N VAL A 36 4.87 -20.17 12.95
CA VAL A 36 5.71 -19.61 14.03
C VAL A 36 6.73 -18.64 13.47
N ALA A 37 7.40 -18.97 12.35
CA ALA A 37 8.38 -18.08 11.72
C ALA A 37 7.76 -16.73 11.32
N TYR A 38 6.58 -16.74 10.69
CA TYR A 38 5.83 -15.51 10.38
C TYR A 38 5.44 -14.74 11.65
N SER A 39 4.98 -15.45 12.71
CA SER A 39 4.60 -14.82 13.98
C SER A 39 5.77 -14.09 14.65
N VAL A 40 6.98 -14.66 14.57
CA VAL A 40 8.20 -14.05 15.13
C VAL A 40 8.74 -12.94 14.25
N ALA A 41 8.69 -13.12 12.91
CA ALA A 41 9.20 -12.16 11.95
C ALA A 41 8.35 -10.88 11.85
N THR A 42 7.05 -11.00 12.13
CA THR A 42 6.13 -9.84 12.11
C THR A 42 6.23 -9.10 13.43
N PRO A 43 6.71 -7.84 13.46
CA PRO A 43 6.77 -7.07 14.69
C PRO A 43 5.39 -6.96 15.38
N PRO A 44 5.33 -6.68 16.67
CA PRO A 44 4.09 -6.45 17.38
C PRO A 44 3.26 -5.36 16.68
N TRP A 45 1.95 -5.60 16.51
CA TRP A 45 0.96 -4.65 15.96
C TRP A 45 1.13 -4.29 14.47
N GLU A 46 2.10 -4.88 13.79
CA GLU A 46 2.35 -4.68 12.35
C GLU A 46 1.50 -5.59 11.45
N ALA A 47 0.45 -6.18 11.98
CA ALA A 47 -0.58 -6.84 11.19
C ALA A 47 -1.88 -6.02 11.22
N HIS A 48 -2.65 -6.17 10.18
CA HIS A 48 -3.88 -5.40 9.97
C HIS A 48 -4.85 -5.58 11.13
N ASP A 49 -5.19 -4.50 11.80
CA ASP A 49 -6.12 -4.42 12.93
C ASP A 49 -5.66 -5.20 14.19
N GLU A 50 -4.41 -5.71 14.24
CA GLU A 50 -3.93 -6.64 15.28
C GLU A 50 -4.02 -6.03 16.69
N TRP A 51 -3.71 -4.74 16.85
CA TRP A 51 -3.81 -4.06 18.14
C TRP A 51 -5.25 -4.09 18.69
N GLY A 52 -6.23 -3.74 17.87
CA GLY A 52 -7.64 -3.78 18.25
C GLY A 52 -8.14 -5.20 18.56
N HIS A 53 -7.72 -6.19 17.77
CA HIS A 53 -8.00 -7.60 18.04
C HIS A 53 -7.36 -8.07 19.35
N TYR A 54 -6.10 -7.70 19.61
CA TYR A 54 -5.41 -8.06 20.83
C TYR A 54 -6.06 -7.41 22.06
N LYS A 55 -6.44 -6.15 21.99
CA LYS A 55 -7.13 -5.46 23.10
C LYS A 55 -8.46 -6.12 23.46
N TYR A 56 -9.17 -6.67 22.47
CA TYR A 56 -10.34 -7.48 22.75
C TYR A 56 -9.97 -8.79 23.48
N VAL A 57 -8.94 -9.50 23.01
CA VAL A 57 -8.44 -10.72 23.67
C VAL A 57 -8.04 -10.42 25.11
N GLU A 58 -7.25 -9.38 25.33
CA GLU A 58 -6.80 -8.93 26.66
C GLU A 58 -7.97 -8.56 27.57
N HIS A 59 -8.97 -7.82 27.04
CA HIS A 59 -10.18 -7.48 27.80
C HIS A 59 -10.92 -8.73 28.29
N VAL A 60 -11.13 -9.72 27.38
CA VAL A 60 -11.78 -10.99 27.75
C VAL A 60 -10.95 -11.74 28.78
N ALA A 61 -9.64 -11.81 28.59
CA ALA A 61 -8.74 -12.54 29.49
C ALA A 61 -8.75 -11.96 30.91
N ARG A 62 -8.74 -10.62 31.04
CA ARG A 62 -8.68 -9.91 32.32
C ARG A 62 -10.04 -9.73 32.98
N GLN A 63 -11.04 -9.28 32.20
CA GLN A 63 -12.37 -8.92 32.75
C GLN A 63 -13.33 -10.10 32.79
N ARG A 64 -13.03 -11.21 32.11
CA ARG A 64 -13.91 -12.37 31.92
C ARG A 64 -15.31 -11.97 31.42
N ALA A 65 -15.36 -10.90 30.64
CA ALA A 65 -16.59 -10.29 30.13
C ALA A 65 -16.38 -9.83 28.68
N LEU A 66 -17.47 -9.71 27.94
CA LEU A 66 -17.44 -9.09 26.61
C LEU A 66 -17.36 -7.56 26.73
N PRO A 67 -16.79 -6.86 25.75
CA PRO A 67 -16.70 -5.40 25.74
C PRO A 67 -18.06 -4.72 25.96
N ARG A 68 -18.06 -3.57 26.58
CA ARG A 68 -19.29 -2.78 26.81
C ARG A 68 -19.59 -1.87 25.60
N PRO A 69 -20.86 -1.62 25.31
CA PRO A 69 -21.25 -0.71 24.24
C PRO A 69 -20.69 0.71 24.42
N GLY A 70 -20.25 1.32 23.33
CA GLY A 70 -19.86 2.72 23.31
C GLY A 70 -18.57 3.06 24.07
N ILE A 71 -17.89 2.06 24.63
CA ILE A 71 -16.58 2.21 25.25
C ILE A 71 -15.55 1.55 24.35
N PRO A 72 -14.73 2.33 23.61
CA PRO A 72 -13.68 1.75 22.79
C PRO A 72 -12.63 1.07 23.67
N LEU A 73 -12.13 -0.08 23.20
CA LEU A 73 -11.04 -0.82 23.87
C LEU A 73 -9.68 -0.19 23.61
N THR A 74 -9.58 0.59 22.56
CA THR A 74 -8.36 1.32 22.17
C THR A 74 -8.73 2.60 21.43
N ALA A 75 -7.97 3.65 21.70
CA ALA A 75 -8.07 4.95 21.01
C ALA A 75 -6.79 5.28 20.22
N GLU A 76 -5.70 4.53 20.44
CA GLU A 76 -4.38 4.86 19.89
C GLU A 76 -4.28 4.56 18.40
N LEU A 77 -4.81 3.41 17.97
CA LEU A 77 -4.88 3.02 16.56
C LEU A 77 -6.32 2.95 16.10
N CYS A 78 -6.56 3.23 14.83
CA CYS A 78 -7.86 2.98 14.23
C CYS A 78 -8.30 1.53 14.48
N CYS A 79 -9.57 1.26 14.33
CA CYS A 79 -10.07 -0.10 14.17
C CYS A 79 -10.26 -0.86 15.47
N ASP A 80 -10.92 -0.20 16.45
CA ASP A 80 -11.47 -0.91 17.60
C ASP A 80 -12.36 -2.07 17.14
N GLN A 81 -12.14 -3.25 17.72
CA GLN A 81 -12.80 -4.50 17.35
C GLN A 81 -13.89 -4.91 18.38
N ALA A 82 -14.29 -4.03 19.28
CA ALA A 82 -15.24 -4.34 20.35
C ALA A 82 -16.62 -4.80 19.84
N ASP A 83 -16.99 -4.46 18.61
CA ASP A 83 -18.23 -4.84 17.94
C ASP A 83 -18.21 -6.22 17.26
N GLN A 84 -17.04 -6.84 17.18
CA GLN A 84 -16.88 -8.14 16.49
C GLN A 84 -17.49 -9.29 17.30
N PRO A 85 -18.01 -10.35 16.62
CA PRO A 85 -18.47 -11.56 17.29
C PRO A 85 -17.35 -12.24 18.11
N PRO A 86 -17.65 -12.88 19.26
CA PRO A 86 -16.67 -13.14 20.31
C PRO A 86 -15.86 -14.41 20.17
N LEU A 87 -16.22 -15.36 19.29
CA LEU A 87 -15.71 -16.73 19.36
C LEU A 87 -14.17 -16.81 19.28
N TYR A 88 -13.57 -16.08 18.34
CA TYR A 88 -12.12 -16.07 18.19
C TYR A 88 -11.43 -15.51 19.45
N TYR A 89 -11.97 -14.42 20.00
CA TYR A 89 -11.38 -13.74 21.15
C TYR A 89 -11.46 -14.57 22.42
N LEU A 90 -12.56 -15.34 22.60
CA LEU A 90 -12.70 -16.31 23.68
C LEU A 90 -11.62 -17.40 23.60
N LEU A 91 -11.34 -17.94 22.40
CA LEU A 91 -10.31 -18.95 22.21
C LEU A 91 -8.90 -18.39 22.45
N ALA A 92 -8.61 -17.20 21.90
CA ALA A 92 -7.30 -16.55 22.03
C ALA A 92 -7.04 -16.07 23.46
N ALA A 93 -8.07 -15.72 24.22
CA ALA A 93 -7.96 -15.28 25.61
C ALA A 93 -7.50 -16.41 26.57
N LEU A 94 -7.69 -17.68 26.23
CA LEU A 94 -7.36 -18.81 27.11
C LEU A 94 -5.88 -18.81 27.56
N PRO A 95 -4.88 -18.79 26.66
CA PRO A 95 -3.48 -18.71 27.08
C PRO A 95 -3.10 -17.31 27.59
N VAL A 96 -3.73 -16.25 27.12
CA VAL A 96 -3.44 -14.88 27.56
C VAL A 96 -3.82 -14.67 29.02
N ALA A 97 -4.89 -15.32 29.49
CA ALA A 97 -5.32 -15.26 30.91
C ALA A 97 -4.30 -15.84 31.90
N LEU A 98 -3.27 -16.54 31.41
CA LEU A 98 -2.18 -17.10 32.23
C LEU A 98 -0.98 -16.17 32.36
N VAL A 99 -1.00 -15.03 31.66
CA VAL A 99 0.12 -14.06 31.61
C VAL A 99 -0.29 -12.76 32.32
N ASP A 100 0.59 -12.23 33.13
CA ASP A 100 0.42 -10.88 33.66
C ASP A 100 0.74 -9.85 32.56
N THR A 101 -0.27 -9.07 32.17
CA THR A 101 -0.19 -8.01 31.17
C THR A 101 -0.41 -6.64 31.82
N SER A 102 -0.09 -6.46 33.10
CA SER A 102 -0.19 -5.19 33.83
C SER A 102 0.97 -4.21 33.53
N ASP A 103 1.83 -4.56 32.60
CA ASP A 103 3.01 -3.78 32.20
C ASP A 103 2.68 -2.45 31.50
N GLY A 104 1.41 -2.18 31.22
CA GLY A 104 0.95 -0.88 30.72
C GLY A 104 1.50 -0.50 29.35
N VAL A 105 1.79 -1.48 28.49
CA VAL A 105 2.27 -1.21 27.13
C VAL A 105 1.31 -0.30 26.40
N THR A 106 1.82 0.85 25.98
CA THR A 106 1.14 1.83 25.11
C THR A 106 1.77 1.76 23.72
N VAL A 107 0.99 2.06 22.71
CA VAL A 107 1.40 2.03 21.32
C VAL A 107 1.53 3.45 20.80
N GLU A 108 2.73 3.82 20.38
CA GLU A 108 2.97 5.09 19.69
C GLU A 108 2.72 4.88 18.17
N VAL A 109 1.69 5.56 17.65
CA VAL A 109 1.26 5.42 16.26
C VAL A 109 2.20 6.17 15.35
N ASN A 110 2.54 5.59 14.19
CA ASN A 110 3.23 6.27 13.11
C ASN A 110 2.21 6.95 12.17
N PRO A 111 2.01 8.29 12.24
CA PRO A 111 1.06 8.99 11.39
C PRO A 111 1.48 9.02 9.91
N TYR A 112 2.73 8.68 9.62
CA TYR A 112 3.32 8.70 8.28
C TYR A 112 3.33 7.33 7.61
N MET A 113 2.62 6.35 8.17
CA MET A 113 2.49 5.03 7.59
C MET A 113 1.80 5.09 6.21
N SER A 114 2.37 4.46 5.21
CA SER A 114 1.75 4.29 3.90
C SER A 114 0.98 2.98 3.80
N VAL A 115 -0.34 3.05 3.88
CA VAL A 115 -1.24 1.89 3.73
C VAL A 115 -1.20 1.24 2.33
N SER A 116 -0.52 1.87 1.37
CA SER A 116 -0.58 1.47 -0.05
C SER A 116 0.77 1.09 -0.65
N GLY A 117 1.81 0.93 0.18
CA GLY A 117 3.16 0.73 -0.34
C GLY A 117 3.74 1.98 -1.01
N GLY A 118 3.24 3.16 -0.64
CA GLY A 118 3.71 4.45 -1.13
C GLY A 118 5.00 4.91 -0.44
N VAL A 119 5.25 6.20 -0.50
CA VAL A 119 6.51 6.86 -0.08
C VAL A 119 6.68 6.96 1.45
N GLY A 120 5.64 6.61 2.22
CA GLY A 120 5.62 6.73 3.68
C GLY A 120 6.36 5.62 4.43
N GLY A 121 6.24 5.65 5.76
CA GLY A 121 6.81 4.64 6.65
C GLY A 121 6.25 3.24 6.41
N ASN A 122 7.06 2.22 6.72
CA ASN A 122 6.65 0.82 6.58
C ASN A 122 5.82 0.33 7.77
N ASN A 123 6.03 0.89 8.96
CA ASN A 123 5.42 0.48 10.21
C ASN A 123 4.21 1.35 10.58
N ALA A 124 3.21 0.72 11.18
CA ALA A 124 2.04 1.40 11.74
C ALA A 124 2.32 2.00 13.11
N THR A 125 3.27 1.43 13.83
CA THR A 125 3.63 1.80 15.20
C THR A 125 5.12 1.96 15.33
N LEU A 126 5.57 2.74 16.31
CA LEU A 126 6.99 2.82 16.64
C LEU A 126 7.35 1.68 17.58
N HIS A 127 8.47 1.03 17.29
CA HIS A 127 8.93 -0.16 18.00
C HIS A 127 10.03 0.16 19.01
N ASP A 128 9.99 -0.55 20.15
CA ASP A 128 11.11 -0.65 21.09
C ASP A 128 11.80 -2.01 20.93
N PRO A 129 12.93 -2.10 20.21
CA PRO A 129 13.63 -3.36 19.98
C PRO A 129 14.11 -4.04 21.25
N GLN A 130 14.21 -3.34 22.38
CA GLN A 130 14.63 -3.93 23.66
C GLN A 130 13.46 -4.61 24.37
N ALA A 131 12.29 -3.98 24.38
CA ALA A 131 11.09 -4.51 25.00
C ALA A 131 10.48 -5.67 24.19
N GLU A 132 10.56 -5.59 22.86
CA GLU A 132 9.90 -6.52 21.93
C GLU A 132 10.68 -7.81 21.63
N ARG A 133 11.97 -7.89 22.02
CA ARG A 133 12.82 -9.06 21.72
C ARG A 133 12.54 -10.26 22.62
N PHE A 134 12.83 -11.44 22.07
CA PHE A 134 12.88 -12.67 22.89
C PHE A 134 14.02 -12.63 23.96
N PRO A 135 13.78 -13.16 25.19
CA PRO A 135 12.56 -13.79 25.71
C PRO A 135 11.44 -12.77 26.02
N TRP A 136 10.28 -12.99 25.40
CA TRP A 136 9.13 -12.13 25.60
C TRP A 136 8.58 -12.17 27.02
N ARG A 137 8.05 -11.05 27.50
CA ARG A 137 7.43 -10.93 28.82
C ARG A 137 6.13 -10.11 28.68
N GLY A 138 5.28 -10.16 29.72
CA GLY A 138 4.09 -9.33 29.81
C GLY A 138 3.22 -9.36 28.57
N THR A 139 2.83 -8.19 28.10
CA THR A 139 1.98 -8.02 26.92
C THR A 139 2.55 -8.65 25.65
N TYR A 140 3.87 -8.59 25.43
CA TYR A 140 4.48 -9.21 24.23
C TYR A 140 4.46 -10.75 24.28
N LEU A 141 4.62 -11.36 25.46
CA LEU A 141 4.42 -12.81 25.62
C LEU A 141 2.96 -13.19 25.35
N ALA A 142 2.02 -12.44 25.92
CA ALA A 142 0.59 -12.65 25.70
C ALA A 142 0.20 -12.52 24.22
N LEU A 143 0.75 -11.55 23.48
CA LEU A 143 0.59 -11.40 22.05
C LEU A 143 1.03 -12.65 21.29
N HIS A 144 2.27 -13.12 21.54
CA HIS A 144 2.78 -14.31 20.84
C HIS A 144 2.00 -15.57 21.19
N LEU A 145 1.51 -15.73 22.41
CA LEU A 145 0.62 -16.84 22.78
C LEU A 145 -0.72 -16.78 22.03
N ALA A 146 -1.31 -15.59 21.90
CA ALA A 146 -2.52 -15.41 21.10
C ALA A 146 -2.29 -15.70 19.60
N ARG A 147 -1.13 -15.29 19.04
CA ARG A 147 -0.70 -15.64 17.68
C ARG A 147 -0.56 -17.17 17.49
N LEU A 148 -0.03 -17.88 18.48
CA LEU A 148 0.06 -19.34 18.41
C LEU A 148 -1.31 -20.03 18.38
N VAL A 149 -2.34 -19.46 19.02
CA VAL A 149 -3.74 -19.95 18.86
C VAL A 149 -4.18 -19.79 17.40
N SER A 150 -3.89 -18.69 16.75
CA SER A 150 -4.17 -18.49 15.32
C SER A 150 -3.46 -19.52 14.45
N VAL A 151 -2.16 -19.80 14.74
CA VAL A 151 -1.38 -20.84 14.05
C VAL A 151 -2.04 -22.22 14.21
N ALA A 152 -2.50 -22.56 15.41
CA ALA A 152 -3.19 -23.84 15.65
C ALA A 152 -4.53 -23.93 14.90
N ILE A 153 -5.31 -22.86 14.87
CA ILE A 153 -6.58 -22.75 14.14
C ILE A 153 -6.36 -22.96 12.63
N SER A 154 -5.28 -22.40 12.07
CA SER A 154 -4.99 -22.48 10.63
C SER A 154 -4.87 -23.92 10.10
N VAL A 155 -4.40 -24.85 10.93
CA VAL A 155 -4.28 -26.29 10.59
C VAL A 155 -5.63 -26.88 10.15
N VAL A 156 -6.72 -26.43 10.75
CA VAL A 156 -8.08 -26.94 10.44
C VAL A 156 -8.43 -26.67 8.97
N GLY A 157 -8.12 -25.48 8.45
CA GLY A 157 -8.36 -25.14 7.04
C GLY A 157 -7.53 -25.98 6.08
N VAL A 158 -6.27 -26.23 6.41
CA VAL A 158 -5.35 -27.07 5.63
C VAL A 158 -5.87 -28.53 5.55
N VAL A 159 -6.27 -29.10 6.70
CA VAL A 159 -6.85 -30.46 6.74
C VAL A 159 -8.16 -30.51 5.95
N ALA A 160 -9.00 -29.50 6.06
CA ALA A 160 -10.28 -29.45 5.31
C ALA A 160 -10.03 -29.42 3.79
N ALA A 161 -9.04 -28.67 3.29
CA ALA A 161 -8.67 -28.64 1.88
C ALA A 161 -8.22 -30.02 1.35
N TYR A 162 -7.40 -30.71 2.13
CA TYR A 162 -6.97 -32.07 1.81
C TYR A 162 -8.19 -33.03 1.74
N ARG A 163 -9.05 -33.01 2.74
CA ARG A 163 -10.27 -33.86 2.81
C ARG A 163 -11.24 -33.54 1.68
N LEU A 164 -11.45 -32.29 1.36
CA LEU A 164 -12.26 -31.85 0.23
C LEU A 164 -11.75 -32.46 -1.08
N THR A 165 -10.44 -32.37 -1.32
CA THR A 165 -9.85 -32.84 -2.58
C THR A 165 -9.90 -34.35 -2.71
N GLN A 166 -9.77 -35.08 -1.63
CA GLN A 166 -10.02 -36.55 -1.62
C GLN A 166 -11.46 -36.92 -2.07
N LEU A 167 -12.44 -36.09 -1.73
CA LEU A 167 -13.84 -36.32 -2.19
C LEU A 167 -14.01 -36.03 -3.68
N LEU A 168 -13.35 -35.00 -4.22
CA LEU A 168 -13.46 -34.58 -5.62
C LEU A 168 -12.67 -35.47 -6.58
N ALA A 169 -11.56 -36.02 -6.12
CA ALA A 169 -10.64 -36.85 -6.91
C ALA A 169 -10.29 -38.14 -6.16
N PRO A 170 -11.27 -39.07 -5.98
CA PRO A 170 -11.01 -40.36 -5.33
C PRO A 170 -9.89 -41.12 -6.04
N GLY A 171 -8.93 -41.65 -5.28
CA GLY A 171 -7.78 -42.40 -5.79
C GLY A 171 -6.65 -41.57 -6.36
N ARG A 172 -6.80 -40.23 -6.50
CA ARG A 172 -5.74 -39.30 -6.97
C ARG A 172 -5.02 -38.71 -5.77
N ARG A 173 -4.13 -39.52 -5.19
CA ARG A 173 -3.27 -39.09 -4.04
C ARG A 173 -2.43 -37.87 -4.37
N ASP A 174 -1.86 -37.83 -5.57
CA ASP A 174 -1.05 -36.74 -6.07
C ASP A 174 -1.80 -35.40 -6.01
N VAL A 175 -3.05 -35.37 -6.48
CA VAL A 175 -3.90 -34.18 -6.47
C VAL A 175 -4.26 -33.76 -5.05
N ALA A 176 -4.57 -34.72 -4.16
CA ALA A 176 -4.89 -34.41 -2.76
C ALA A 176 -3.68 -33.85 -2.00
N LEU A 177 -2.48 -34.41 -2.22
CA LEU A 177 -1.23 -33.88 -1.63
C LEU A 177 -0.85 -32.50 -2.19
N ALA A 178 -1.11 -32.24 -3.47
CA ALA A 178 -0.89 -30.92 -4.06
C ALA A 178 -1.85 -29.87 -3.47
N ALA A 179 -3.11 -30.22 -3.26
CA ALA A 179 -4.06 -29.31 -2.61
C ALA A 179 -3.67 -29.05 -1.13
N LEU A 180 -3.16 -30.09 -0.45
CA LEU A 180 -2.59 -29.95 0.90
C LEU A 180 -1.42 -28.96 0.88
N ALA A 181 -0.47 -29.11 -0.05
CA ALA A 181 0.70 -28.21 -0.18
C ALA A 181 0.28 -26.77 -0.50
N LEU A 182 -0.68 -26.59 -1.43
CA LEU A 182 -1.22 -25.28 -1.76
C LEU A 182 -1.85 -24.60 -0.55
N ALA A 183 -2.72 -25.32 0.18
CA ALA A 183 -3.38 -24.76 1.35
C ALA A 183 -2.41 -24.53 2.53
N ALA A 184 -1.48 -25.46 2.75
CA ALA A 184 -0.51 -25.37 3.85
C ALA A 184 0.52 -24.24 3.63
N PHE A 185 0.90 -23.98 2.38
CA PHE A 185 1.97 -23.04 2.05
C PHE A 185 1.50 -21.86 1.22
N TRP A 186 0.22 -21.49 1.36
CA TRP A 186 -0.32 -20.25 0.80
C TRP A 186 0.15 -19.06 1.64
N PRO A 187 0.98 -18.13 1.11
CA PRO A 187 1.66 -17.14 1.94
C PRO A 187 0.69 -16.25 2.73
N GLN A 188 -0.38 -15.76 2.08
CA GLN A 188 -1.37 -14.92 2.76
C GLN A 188 -2.09 -15.67 3.89
N TYR A 189 -2.36 -16.98 3.72
CA TYR A 189 -2.99 -17.78 4.75
C TYR A 189 -2.06 -18.05 5.94
N LEU A 190 -0.77 -18.30 5.66
CA LEU A 190 0.25 -18.43 6.70
C LEU A 190 0.40 -17.12 7.50
N PHE A 191 0.47 -15.97 6.81
CA PHE A 191 0.58 -14.68 7.47
C PHE A 191 -0.64 -14.37 8.35
N ILE A 192 -1.86 -14.48 7.82
CA ILE A 192 -3.10 -14.27 8.60
C ILE A 192 -3.23 -15.31 9.74
N GLY A 193 -2.73 -16.51 9.55
CA GLY A 193 -2.66 -17.56 10.58
C GLY A 193 -1.60 -17.31 11.64
N SER A 194 -0.71 -16.34 11.47
CA SER A 194 0.39 -16.05 12.38
C SER A 194 0.21 -14.79 13.24
N VAL A 195 -0.93 -14.11 13.11
CA VAL A 195 -1.25 -12.84 13.78
C VAL A 195 -2.57 -12.95 14.56
N VAL A 196 -2.83 -12.00 15.44
CA VAL A 196 -4.07 -11.98 16.23
C VAL A 196 -5.18 -11.37 15.39
N THR A 197 -6.04 -12.23 14.83
CA THR A 197 -7.19 -11.80 14.01
C THR A 197 -8.28 -12.87 13.92
N ASN A 198 -9.54 -12.46 13.89
CA ASN A 198 -10.65 -13.36 13.66
C ASN A 198 -10.73 -13.87 12.20
N ASP A 199 -9.96 -13.31 11.28
CA ASP A 199 -9.91 -13.72 9.88
C ASP A 199 -9.43 -15.16 9.71
N ILE A 200 -8.54 -15.64 10.58
CA ILE A 200 -8.07 -17.03 10.48
C ILE A 200 -9.14 -18.05 10.86
N LEU A 201 -9.96 -17.74 11.87
CA LEU A 201 -11.01 -18.64 12.29
C LEU A 201 -12.14 -18.72 11.24
N ILE A 202 -12.55 -17.57 10.68
CA ILE A 202 -13.54 -17.57 9.60
C ILE A 202 -13.00 -18.26 8.33
N ALA A 203 -11.72 -18.13 8.01
CA ALA A 203 -11.08 -18.84 6.89
C ALA A 203 -11.06 -20.34 7.12
N ALA A 204 -10.68 -20.80 8.31
CA ALA A 204 -10.69 -22.23 8.67
C ALA A 204 -12.10 -22.82 8.63
N LEU A 205 -13.09 -22.12 9.19
CA LEU A 205 -14.50 -22.55 9.14
C LEU A 205 -15.07 -22.53 7.72
N GLY A 206 -14.70 -21.55 6.88
CA GLY A 206 -15.06 -21.54 5.46
C GLY A 206 -14.52 -22.75 4.70
N CYS A 207 -13.28 -23.17 4.99
CA CYS A 207 -12.70 -24.40 4.44
C CYS A 207 -13.46 -25.66 4.90
N VAL A 208 -13.87 -25.74 6.17
CA VAL A 208 -14.68 -26.83 6.70
C VAL A 208 -16.07 -26.86 6.05
N ILE A 209 -16.71 -25.69 5.91
CA ILE A 209 -18.00 -25.54 5.23
C ILE A 209 -17.87 -26.02 3.77
N ALA A 210 -16.84 -25.61 3.04
CA ALA A 210 -16.59 -26.06 1.67
C ALA A 210 -16.48 -27.59 1.58
N TRP A 211 -15.70 -28.20 2.48
CA TRP A 211 -15.56 -29.65 2.54
C TRP A 211 -16.88 -30.35 2.83
N LEU A 212 -17.62 -29.93 3.87
CA LEU A 212 -18.88 -30.58 4.29
C LEU A 212 -20.01 -30.31 3.29
N ALA A 213 -20.09 -29.11 2.70
CA ALA A 213 -21.06 -28.78 1.65
C ALA A 213 -20.89 -29.71 0.43
N VAL A 214 -19.65 -29.87 -0.07
CA VAL A 214 -19.38 -30.83 -1.16
C VAL A 214 -19.70 -32.25 -0.75
N ARG A 215 -19.40 -32.65 0.49
CA ARG A 215 -19.74 -34.00 0.99
C ARG A 215 -21.25 -34.22 1.00
N VAL A 216 -22.02 -33.25 1.49
CA VAL A 216 -23.51 -33.33 1.49
C VAL A 216 -24.06 -33.37 0.07
N ALA A 217 -23.57 -32.50 -0.81
CA ALA A 217 -24.00 -32.42 -2.20
C ALA A 217 -23.71 -33.70 -3.00
N LEU A 218 -22.59 -34.38 -2.71
CA LEU A 218 -22.17 -35.59 -3.46
C LEU A 218 -22.67 -36.92 -2.86
N CYS A 219 -22.71 -36.98 -1.53
CA CYS A 219 -23.00 -38.25 -0.82
C CYS A 219 -24.39 -38.29 -0.17
N GLY A 220 -25.13 -37.19 -0.20
CA GLY A 220 -26.42 -37.03 0.44
C GLY A 220 -26.35 -36.55 1.90
N PRO A 221 -27.49 -36.13 2.45
CA PRO A 221 -27.59 -35.49 3.76
C PRO A 221 -27.56 -36.55 4.88
N ALA A 222 -26.37 -37.07 5.22
CA ALA A 222 -26.19 -37.91 6.41
C ALA A 222 -26.15 -37.07 7.69
N PRO A 223 -26.58 -37.57 8.86
CA PRO A 223 -26.70 -36.79 10.10
C PRO A 223 -25.42 -36.07 10.51
N GLY A 224 -24.28 -36.76 10.54
CA GLY A 224 -23.01 -36.18 10.97
C GLY A 224 -22.52 -35.01 10.08
N PRO A 225 -22.44 -35.20 8.74
CA PRO A 225 -22.11 -34.12 7.84
C PRO A 225 -23.06 -32.91 7.86
N VAL A 226 -24.37 -33.15 8.01
CA VAL A 226 -25.39 -32.09 8.10
C VAL A 226 -25.22 -31.32 9.40
N LEU A 227 -25.10 -31.99 10.54
CA LEU A 227 -24.85 -31.36 11.82
C LEU A 227 -23.52 -30.58 11.81
N GLY A 228 -22.43 -31.19 11.30
CA GLY A 228 -21.14 -30.53 11.18
C GLY A 228 -21.16 -29.28 10.31
N LEU A 229 -21.88 -29.33 9.17
CA LEU A 229 -22.06 -28.20 8.28
C LEU A 229 -22.81 -27.04 8.96
N SER A 230 -23.89 -27.37 9.66
CA SER A 230 -24.71 -26.38 10.36
C SER A 230 -23.98 -25.79 11.57
N LEU A 231 -23.26 -26.61 12.35
CA LEU A 231 -22.42 -26.13 13.45
C LEU A 231 -21.30 -25.22 12.93
N ALA A 232 -20.62 -25.61 11.86
CA ALA A 232 -19.57 -24.77 11.27
C ALA A 232 -20.13 -23.41 10.78
N ALA A 233 -21.36 -23.40 10.20
CA ALA A 233 -22.02 -22.15 9.82
C ALA A 233 -22.40 -21.29 11.03
N GLY A 234 -22.92 -21.89 12.11
CA GLY A 234 -23.22 -21.16 13.35
C GLY A 234 -21.97 -20.59 14.02
N LEU A 235 -20.89 -21.37 14.12
CA LEU A 235 -19.60 -20.91 14.64
C LEU A 235 -18.99 -19.81 13.76
N ALA A 236 -19.19 -19.88 12.44
CA ALA A 236 -18.74 -18.83 11.52
C ALA A 236 -19.45 -17.50 11.78
N LEU A 237 -20.76 -17.51 12.02
CA LEU A 237 -21.53 -16.32 12.41
C LEU A 237 -21.08 -15.74 13.77
N LEU A 238 -20.68 -16.59 14.71
CA LEU A 238 -20.10 -16.19 15.99
C LEU A 238 -18.65 -15.69 15.88
N THR A 239 -18.04 -15.83 14.70
CA THR A 239 -16.67 -15.40 14.43
C THR A 239 -16.61 -14.03 13.72
N LYS A 240 -17.39 -13.89 12.62
CA LYS A 240 -17.34 -12.70 11.78
C LYS A 240 -18.61 -12.56 10.95
N ALA A 241 -19.07 -11.34 10.77
CA ALA A 241 -20.27 -11.06 9.99
C ALA A 241 -20.17 -11.47 8.50
N SER A 242 -18.95 -11.50 7.92
CA SER A 242 -18.71 -12.01 6.57
C SER A 242 -19.10 -13.49 6.38
N ALA A 243 -19.35 -14.23 7.47
CA ALA A 243 -19.93 -15.58 7.43
C ALA A 243 -21.26 -15.66 6.67
N LEU A 244 -22.01 -14.55 6.57
CA LEU A 244 -23.23 -14.48 5.77
C LEU A 244 -22.98 -14.87 4.30
N ALA A 245 -21.78 -14.60 3.77
CA ALA A 245 -21.39 -14.99 2.42
C ALA A 245 -21.21 -16.52 2.25
N LEU A 246 -21.14 -17.29 3.33
CA LEU A 246 -21.04 -18.75 3.29
C LEU A 246 -22.42 -19.44 3.27
N LEU A 247 -23.48 -18.77 3.72
CA LEU A 247 -24.83 -19.35 3.83
C LEU A 247 -25.43 -19.79 2.49
N PRO A 248 -25.30 -19.05 1.37
CA PRO A 248 -25.80 -19.47 0.07
C PRO A 248 -25.28 -20.86 -0.35
N VAL A 249 -24.01 -21.14 -0.02
CA VAL A 249 -23.38 -22.43 -0.35
C VAL A 249 -23.91 -23.56 0.52
N VAL A 250 -24.19 -23.30 1.80
CA VAL A 250 -24.83 -24.26 2.71
C VAL A 250 -26.21 -24.64 2.19
N LEU A 251 -27.02 -23.63 1.82
CA LEU A 251 -28.36 -23.83 1.28
C LEU A 251 -28.33 -24.59 -0.06
N LEU A 252 -27.43 -24.18 -0.96
CA LEU A 252 -27.25 -24.88 -2.24
C LEU A 252 -26.88 -26.33 -2.06
N ALA A 253 -25.93 -26.64 -1.17
CA ALA A 253 -25.50 -28.02 -0.91
C ALA A 253 -26.66 -28.90 -0.41
N LEU A 254 -27.50 -28.38 0.47
CA LEU A 254 -28.69 -29.06 0.97
C LEU A 254 -29.77 -29.26 -0.13
N ALA A 255 -29.96 -28.24 -0.99
CA ALA A 255 -30.94 -28.26 -2.07
C ALA A 255 -30.61 -29.29 -3.16
N ILE A 256 -29.34 -29.43 -3.54
CA ILE A 256 -28.90 -30.34 -4.61
C ILE A 256 -28.54 -31.74 -4.13
N ALA A 257 -28.56 -31.96 -2.82
CA ALA A 257 -28.18 -33.23 -2.21
C ALA A 257 -29.05 -34.39 -2.73
N PRO A 258 -28.50 -35.53 -3.13
CA PRO A 258 -29.26 -36.66 -3.61
C PRO A 258 -30.16 -37.24 -2.49
N ARG A 259 -31.45 -37.32 -2.76
CA ARG A 259 -32.44 -37.90 -1.82
C ARG A 259 -32.39 -39.42 -1.92
N ALA A 260 -32.00 -40.10 -0.86
CA ALA A 260 -32.00 -41.57 -0.81
C ALA A 260 -33.45 -42.12 -0.80
N ARG A 261 -33.85 -42.84 -1.84
CA ARG A 261 -35.20 -43.39 -2.00
C ARG A 261 -35.56 -44.50 -1.02
N ARG A 262 -34.64 -45.09 -0.23
CA ARG A 262 -34.85 -46.34 0.53
C ARG A 262 -34.62 -46.30 2.06
N LEU A 263 -34.26 -45.18 2.69
CA LEU A 263 -34.10 -45.10 4.15
C LEU A 263 -35.11 -44.11 4.76
N ARG A 264 -36.42 -44.46 4.61
CA ARG A 264 -37.47 -43.47 4.77
C ARG A 264 -37.97 -43.18 6.19
N THR A 265 -37.57 -43.89 7.27
CA THR A 265 -38.24 -43.61 8.54
C THR A 265 -37.34 -43.29 9.73
N ALA A 266 -36.30 -44.09 10.04
CA ALA A 266 -35.45 -43.81 11.22
C ALA A 266 -34.31 -42.86 10.90
N LEU A 267 -33.61 -43.05 9.76
CA LEU A 267 -32.52 -42.18 9.34
C LEU A 267 -33.02 -40.78 8.96
N SER A 268 -34.25 -40.66 8.45
CA SER A 268 -34.89 -39.36 8.17
C SER A 268 -35.19 -38.57 9.44
N ARG A 269 -35.59 -39.24 10.54
CA ARG A 269 -35.79 -38.56 11.83
C ARG A 269 -34.48 -38.02 12.40
N VAL A 270 -33.41 -38.83 12.42
CA VAL A 270 -32.08 -38.40 12.89
C VAL A 270 -31.51 -37.27 12.03
N THR A 271 -31.69 -37.35 10.70
CA THR A 271 -31.25 -36.28 9.80
C THR A 271 -32.07 -34.99 10.02
N SER A 272 -33.39 -35.12 10.25
CA SER A 272 -34.26 -33.99 10.56
C SER A 272 -33.89 -33.32 11.90
N VAL A 273 -33.59 -34.13 12.92
CA VAL A 273 -33.09 -33.62 14.22
C VAL A 273 -31.74 -32.93 14.06
N ALA A 274 -30.81 -33.54 13.32
CA ALA A 274 -29.49 -32.91 13.05
C ALA A 274 -29.65 -31.61 12.28
N LEU A 275 -30.55 -31.53 11.30
CA LEU A 275 -30.86 -30.29 10.59
C LEU A 275 -31.48 -29.24 11.53
N ALA A 276 -32.44 -29.65 12.37
CA ALA A 276 -33.07 -28.76 13.34
C ALA A 276 -32.05 -28.20 14.35
N LEU A 277 -31.16 -29.05 14.89
CA LEU A 277 -30.09 -28.63 15.78
C LEU A 277 -29.10 -27.69 15.05
N GLY A 278 -28.81 -27.99 13.80
CA GLY A 278 -27.96 -27.12 12.98
C GLY A 278 -28.58 -25.76 12.68
N VAL A 279 -29.87 -25.74 12.31
CA VAL A 279 -30.63 -24.49 12.13
C VAL A 279 -30.68 -23.72 13.44
N LEU A 280 -30.94 -24.42 14.56
CA LEU A 280 -30.89 -23.77 15.89
C LEU A 280 -29.54 -23.16 16.17
N ALA A 281 -28.41 -23.82 15.87
CA ALA A 281 -27.06 -23.27 16.04
C ALA A 281 -26.82 -22.02 15.18
N VAL A 282 -27.29 -22.02 13.93
CA VAL A 282 -27.23 -20.84 13.06
C VAL A 282 -28.11 -19.73 13.60
N VAL A 283 -29.34 -20.03 14.01
CA VAL A 283 -30.27 -19.04 14.59
C VAL A 283 -29.69 -18.43 15.88
N LEU A 284 -29.15 -19.26 16.76
CA LEU A 284 -28.55 -18.79 18.02
C LEU A 284 -27.29 -17.91 17.73
N GLY A 285 -26.46 -18.32 16.76
CA GLY A 285 -25.33 -17.52 16.34
C GLY A 285 -25.75 -16.17 15.75
N ALA A 286 -26.75 -16.16 14.88
CA ALA A 286 -27.31 -14.95 14.32
C ALA A 286 -28.01 -14.09 15.40
N ALA A 287 -28.82 -14.71 16.26
CA ALA A 287 -29.52 -14.02 17.35
C ALA A 287 -28.52 -13.38 18.34
N PHE A 288 -27.46 -14.12 18.70
CA PHE A 288 -26.38 -13.58 19.52
C PHE A 288 -25.75 -12.36 18.87
N TRP A 289 -25.44 -12.45 17.57
CA TRP A 289 -24.82 -11.34 16.83
C TRP A 289 -25.75 -10.12 16.76
N LEU A 290 -27.03 -10.30 16.44
CA LEU A 290 -28.04 -9.23 16.43
C LEU A 290 -28.23 -8.60 17.82
N TRP A 291 -28.28 -9.44 18.86
CA TRP A 291 -28.37 -8.98 20.25
C TRP A 291 -27.14 -8.19 20.66
N ASN A 292 -25.94 -8.68 20.32
CA ASN A 292 -24.70 -7.98 20.64
C ASN A 292 -24.62 -6.61 19.92
N ASN A 293 -25.02 -6.54 18.65
CA ASN A 293 -25.12 -5.27 17.95
C ASN A 293 -26.10 -4.31 18.61
N HIS A 294 -27.29 -4.79 18.97
CA HIS A 294 -28.26 -3.97 19.68
C HIS A 294 -27.71 -3.49 21.02
N ARG A 295 -27.03 -4.34 21.73
CA ARG A 295 -26.37 -3.99 23.01
C ARG A 295 -25.25 -2.96 22.81
N LEU A 296 -24.47 -3.04 21.72
CA LEU A 296 -23.32 -2.18 21.48
C LEU A 296 -23.70 -0.85 20.85
N THR A 297 -24.68 -0.83 19.97
CA THR A 297 -24.97 0.35 19.13
C THR A 297 -26.38 0.92 19.33
N GLY A 298 -27.24 0.21 20.09
CA GLY A 298 -28.68 0.51 20.18
C GLY A 298 -29.50 0.07 18.96
N TYR A 299 -28.86 -0.47 17.93
CA TYR A 299 -29.49 -0.92 16.70
C TYR A 299 -29.36 -2.44 16.54
N ILE A 300 -30.42 -3.13 16.09
CA ILE A 300 -30.39 -4.58 15.84
C ILE A 300 -29.41 -4.93 14.74
N LEU A 301 -29.35 -4.11 13.69
CA LEU A 301 -28.35 -4.21 12.61
C LEU A 301 -27.25 -3.19 12.80
N PRO A 302 -25.98 -3.50 12.49
CA PRO A 302 -24.89 -2.55 12.68
C PRO A 302 -25.13 -1.26 11.88
N ARG A 303 -24.78 -0.14 12.47
CA ARG A 303 -24.89 1.20 11.86
C ARG A 303 -23.92 1.39 10.68
N TYR A 304 -22.98 0.44 10.50
CA TYR A 304 -22.16 0.42 9.30
C TYR A 304 -22.99 0.03 8.09
N PRO A 305 -22.68 0.57 6.89
CA PRO A 305 -23.43 0.32 5.67
C PRO A 305 -23.34 -1.15 5.25
N TRP A 306 -24.10 -2.00 5.90
CA TRP A 306 -24.32 -3.38 5.51
C TRP A 306 -25.27 -3.45 4.33
N PHE A 307 -25.04 -4.41 3.44
CA PHE A 307 -25.79 -4.62 2.22
C PHE A 307 -27.33 -4.42 2.32
N PRO A 308 -28.06 -4.91 3.34
CA PRO A 308 -29.50 -4.68 3.43
C PRO A 308 -29.87 -3.21 3.72
N TYR A 309 -29.12 -2.54 4.61
CA TYR A 309 -29.40 -1.15 4.96
C TYR A 309 -29.15 -0.22 3.81
N TRP A 310 -28.06 -0.40 3.13
CA TRP A 310 -27.71 0.35 1.94
C TRP A 310 -28.70 0.17 0.80
N PHE A 311 -29.09 -1.07 0.53
CA PHE A 311 -30.09 -1.36 -0.49
C PHE A 311 -31.43 -0.71 -0.15
N LEU A 312 -31.81 -0.74 1.13
CA LEU A 312 -33.02 -0.08 1.63
C LEU A 312 -32.91 1.45 1.65
N GLU A 313 -31.77 2.03 2.04
CA GLU A 313 -31.53 3.47 1.98
C GLU A 313 -31.54 3.98 0.54
N ARG A 314 -30.96 3.23 -0.37
CA ARG A 314 -31.00 3.56 -1.80
C ARG A 314 -32.40 3.45 -2.39
N LEU A 315 -33.14 2.43 -2.05
CA LEU A 315 -34.56 2.30 -2.44
C LEU A 315 -35.43 3.40 -1.84
N SER A 316 -35.08 3.91 -0.65
CA SER A 316 -35.77 5.02 0.01
C SER A 316 -35.35 6.41 -0.45
N GLY A 317 -34.38 6.54 -1.35
CA GLY A 317 -33.85 7.81 -1.87
C GLY A 317 -33.14 8.69 -0.83
N ARG A 318 -32.78 8.16 0.34
CA ARG A 318 -32.22 8.92 1.48
C ARG A 318 -30.70 8.93 1.56
N GLY A 319 -29.98 8.21 0.71
CA GLY A 319 -28.53 8.14 0.74
C GLY A 319 -27.91 8.68 -0.56
N GLN A 320 -27.13 9.76 -0.48
CA GLN A 320 -26.17 10.08 -1.52
C GLN A 320 -24.99 9.13 -1.35
N VAL A 321 -24.95 8.05 -2.12
CA VAL A 321 -23.79 7.18 -2.22
C VAL A 321 -22.92 7.75 -3.33
N GLU A 322 -21.83 8.40 -2.97
CA GLU A 322 -20.77 8.64 -3.92
C GLU A 322 -20.22 7.28 -4.37
N PHE A 323 -20.46 6.90 -5.61
CA PHE A 323 -19.78 5.78 -6.23
C PHE A 323 -18.32 6.18 -6.42
N GLY A 324 -17.49 5.84 -5.42
CA GLY A 324 -16.04 6.00 -5.57
C GLY A 324 -15.56 5.20 -6.79
N ALA A 325 -14.58 5.68 -7.48
CA ALA A 325 -13.79 5.09 -8.57
C ALA A 325 -14.54 4.67 -9.86
N GLY A 326 -15.83 4.37 -9.86
CA GLY A 326 -16.56 3.93 -11.06
C GLY A 326 -15.99 2.66 -11.74
N TRP A 327 -16.49 2.30 -12.92
CA TRP A 327 -15.98 1.16 -13.71
C TRP A 327 -14.48 1.24 -14.08
N PRO A 328 -13.86 2.41 -14.32
CA PRO A 328 -12.40 2.49 -14.52
C PRO A 328 -11.58 1.99 -13.33
N GLY A 329 -12.09 2.13 -12.11
CA GLY A 329 -11.43 1.61 -10.89
C GLY A 329 -11.54 0.11 -10.69
N LEU A 330 -12.42 -0.61 -11.42
CA LEU A 330 -12.62 -2.05 -11.28
C LEU A 330 -11.34 -2.84 -11.59
N GLY A 331 -10.58 -2.44 -12.60
CA GLY A 331 -9.32 -3.07 -12.95
C GLY A 331 -8.32 -3.05 -11.80
N ALA A 332 -8.10 -1.88 -11.20
CA ALA A 332 -7.23 -1.71 -10.04
C ALA A 332 -7.75 -2.46 -8.80
N PHE A 333 -9.07 -2.46 -8.58
CA PHE A 333 -9.71 -3.21 -7.50
C PHE A 333 -9.47 -4.73 -7.61
N LEU A 334 -9.66 -5.30 -8.80
CA LEU A 334 -9.43 -6.72 -9.06
C LEU A 334 -7.94 -7.08 -9.00
N GLN A 335 -7.07 -6.22 -9.54
CA GLN A 335 -5.62 -6.40 -9.49
C GLN A 335 -5.14 -6.41 -8.03
N TYR A 336 -5.55 -5.45 -7.23
CA TYR A 336 -5.22 -5.39 -5.81
C TYR A 336 -5.74 -6.63 -5.07
N GLY A 337 -6.98 -7.05 -5.33
CA GLY A 337 -7.56 -8.28 -4.79
C GLY A 337 -6.77 -9.51 -5.16
N TYR A 338 -6.34 -9.61 -6.41
CA TYR A 338 -5.53 -10.72 -6.89
C TYR A 338 -4.17 -10.77 -6.17
N LEU A 339 -3.43 -9.68 -6.17
CA LEU A 339 -2.10 -9.61 -5.54
C LEU A 339 -2.17 -9.94 -4.03
N THR A 340 -3.12 -9.32 -3.32
CA THR A 340 -3.27 -9.49 -1.88
C THR A 340 -3.87 -10.83 -1.46
N THR A 341 -4.43 -11.60 -2.40
CA THR A 341 -4.85 -12.99 -2.14
C THR A 341 -3.64 -13.93 -2.00
N TRP A 342 -2.52 -13.61 -2.68
CA TRP A 342 -1.32 -14.43 -2.65
C TRP A 342 -0.36 -14.02 -1.54
N ALA A 343 0.05 -12.74 -1.52
CA ALA A 343 1.06 -12.25 -0.60
C ALA A 343 0.88 -10.75 -0.34
N SER A 344 0.48 -10.40 0.87
CA SER A 344 0.37 -9.02 1.33
C SER A 344 0.50 -9.00 2.84
N PHE A 345 1.51 -8.30 3.33
CA PHE A 345 1.91 -8.33 4.72
C PHE A 345 1.76 -6.96 5.36
N GLY A 346 2.02 -6.89 6.66
CA GLY A 346 1.82 -5.67 7.41
C GLY A 346 0.34 -5.26 7.40
N TRP A 347 0.09 -3.99 7.25
CA TRP A 347 -1.25 -3.41 7.08
C TRP A 347 -1.74 -3.47 5.61
N GLY A 348 -1.14 -4.31 4.78
CA GLY A 348 -1.38 -4.38 3.34
C GLY A 348 -0.44 -3.48 2.52
N ASN A 349 0.54 -2.90 3.18
CA ASN A 349 1.56 -2.01 2.61
C ASN A 349 2.82 -2.75 2.16
N LEU A 350 3.01 -3.98 2.60
CA LEU A 350 4.19 -4.78 2.27
C LEU A 350 3.82 -5.88 1.28
N GLY A 351 4.11 -5.66 0.01
CA GLY A 351 3.95 -6.64 -1.08
C GLY A 351 5.21 -7.46 -1.28
N ALA A 352 5.06 -8.63 -1.92
CA ALA A 352 6.19 -9.42 -2.38
C ALA A 352 6.78 -8.85 -3.68
N ASP A 353 7.96 -9.32 -4.07
CA ASP A 353 8.57 -8.98 -5.35
C ASP A 353 7.74 -9.49 -6.53
N SER A 354 7.85 -8.83 -7.68
CA SER A 354 7.08 -9.12 -8.90
C SER A 354 7.23 -10.58 -9.38
N TRP A 355 8.40 -11.19 -9.22
CA TRP A 355 8.64 -12.58 -9.60
C TRP A 355 7.80 -13.57 -8.77
N VAL A 356 7.52 -13.27 -7.50
CA VAL A 356 6.65 -14.08 -6.63
C VAL A 356 5.24 -14.09 -7.18
N TYR A 357 4.71 -12.92 -7.54
CA TYR A 357 3.38 -12.82 -8.17
C TYR A 357 3.36 -13.48 -9.55
N GLY A 358 4.45 -13.41 -10.32
CA GLY A 358 4.63 -14.12 -11.58
C GLY A 358 4.50 -15.63 -11.40
N LEU A 359 5.16 -16.19 -10.38
CA LEU A 359 5.05 -17.60 -10.02
C LEU A 359 3.62 -18.01 -9.69
N PHE A 360 2.93 -17.24 -8.85
CA PHE A 360 1.53 -17.52 -8.50
C PHE A 360 0.57 -17.33 -9.68
N THR A 361 0.87 -16.41 -10.60
CA THR A 361 0.10 -16.26 -11.84
C THR A 361 0.26 -17.49 -12.74
N LEU A 362 1.47 -18.00 -12.90
CA LEU A 362 1.71 -19.26 -13.63
C LEU A 362 0.99 -20.44 -12.98
N LEU A 363 0.99 -20.49 -11.64
CA LEU A 363 0.27 -21.50 -10.88
C LEU A 363 -1.24 -21.42 -11.11
N ALA A 364 -1.81 -20.20 -11.07
CA ALA A 364 -3.23 -19.96 -11.30
C ALA A 364 -3.64 -20.29 -12.74
N VAL A 365 -2.92 -19.75 -13.72
CA VAL A 365 -3.19 -19.97 -15.15
C VAL A 365 -3.04 -21.46 -15.51
N GLY A 366 -1.97 -22.12 -15.02
CA GLY A 366 -1.77 -23.55 -15.22
C GLY A 366 -2.91 -24.41 -14.62
N GLY A 367 -3.40 -24.03 -13.42
CA GLY A 367 -4.53 -24.67 -12.81
C GLY A 367 -5.83 -24.52 -13.61
N VAL A 368 -6.15 -23.28 -14.02
CA VAL A 368 -7.37 -22.99 -14.81
C VAL A 368 -7.32 -23.65 -16.19
N THR A 369 -6.21 -23.53 -16.91
CA THR A 369 -6.06 -24.16 -18.23
C THR A 369 -6.05 -25.68 -18.15
N GLY A 370 -5.50 -26.26 -17.07
CA GLY A 370 -5.57 -27.71 -16.82
C GLY A 370 -7.00 -28.19 -16.60
N LEU A 371 -7.80 -27.47 -15.81
CA LEU A 371 -9.23 -27.78 -15.64
C LEU A 371 -9.97 -27.73 -16.98
N ALA A 372 -9.79 -26.65 -17.75
CA ALA A 372 -10.39 -26.49 -19.07
C ALA A 372 -9.99 -27.63 -20.02
N ALA A 373 -8.70 -27.96 -20.09
CA ALA A 373 -8.22 -29.06 -20.91
C ALA A 373 -8.76 -30.44 -20.48
N GLY A 374 -8.94 -30.64 -19.17
CA GLY A 374 -9.58 -31.84 -18.64
C GLY A 374 -11.05 -31.96 -19.05
N TRP A 375 -11.78 -30.85 -19.07
CA TRP A 375 -13.21 -30.81 -19.47
C TRP A 375 -13.40 -31.05 -20.97
N VAL A 376 -12.51 -30.53 -21.81
CA VAL A 376 -12.56 -30.74 -23.27
C VAL A 376 -12.27 -32.20 -23.65
N ARG A 377 -11.35 -32.88 -22.93
CA ARG A 377 -10.92 -34.24 -23.28
C ARG A 377 -11.88 -35.33 -22.83
N ALA A 378 -12.43 -35.16 -21.68
CA ALA A 378 -13.37 -36.17 -21.12
C ALA A 378 -14.49 -35.41 -20.42
N ARG A 379 -15.74 -35.67 -20.82
CA ARG A 379 -16.88 -35.13 -20.09
C ARG A 379 -16.72 -35.50 -18.62
N PRO A 380 -16.59 -34.54 -17.70
CA PRO A 380 -16.33 -34.84 -16.30
C PRO A 380 -17.54 -35.63 -15.74
N ALA A 381 -17.27 -36.61 -14.89
CA ALA A 381 -18.33 -37.33 -14.21
C ALA A 381 -19.22 -36.31 -13.48
N ARG A 382 -20.55 -36.47 -13.52
CA ARG A 382 -21.55 -35.62 -12.87
C ARG A 382 -21.16 -35.20 -11.45
N ARG A 383 -20.52 -36.13 -10.72
CA ARG A 383 -20.01 -35.90 -9.36
C ARG A 383 -18.98 -34.78 -9.30
N ARG A 384 -18.02 -34.72 -10.25
CA ARG A 384 -17.01 -33.65 -10.30
C ARG A 384 -17.62 -32.31 -10.68
N LEU A 385 -18.57 -32.30 -11.61
CA LEU A 385 -19.29 -31.07 -12.00
C LEU A 385 -20.08 -30.50 -10.83
N LEU A 386 -20.82 -31.32 -10.09
CA LEU A 386 -21.56 -30.86 -8.91
C LEU A 386 -20.64 -30.33 -7.82
N GLY A 387 -19.53 -31.03 -7.52
CA GLY A 387 -18.57 -30.59 -6.53
C GLY A 387 -17.88 -29.27 -6.92
N ALA A 388 -17.42 -29.17 -8.17
CA ALA A 388 -16.83 -27.93 -8.70
C ALA A 388 -17.85 -26.79 -8.71
N GLY A 389 -19.11 -27.07 -9.06
CA GLY A 389 -20.19 -26.08 -9.02
C GLY A 389 -20.43 -25.52 -7.62
N VAL A 390 -20.41 -26.34 -6.57
CA VAL A 390 -20.50 -25.89 -5.16
C VAL A 390 -19.32 -25.01 -4.80
N LEU A 391 -18.09 -25.34 -5.22
CA LEU A 391 -16.89 -24.54 -4.95
C LEU A 391 -16.90 -23.21 -5.69
N LEU A 392 -17.33 -23.21 -6.96
CA LEU A 392 -17.48 -21.98 -7.73
C LEU A 392 -18.56 -21.07 -7.12
N ALA A 393 -19.69 -21.65 -6.68
CA ALA A 393 -20.73 -20.89 -5.98
C ALA A 393 -20.20 -20.25 -4.68
N LEU A 394 -19.31 -20.94 -3.95
CA LEU A 394 -18.65 -20.37 -2.77
C LEU A 394 -17.78 -19.16 -3.16
N LEU A 395 -16.92 -19.31 -4.16
CA LEU A 395 -16.03 -18.22 -4.60
C LEU A 395 -16.81 -17.03 -5.15
N VAL A 396 -17.85 -17.30 -5.95
CA VAL A 396 -18.77 -16.26 -6.46
C VAL A 396 -19.49 -15.55 -5.32
N SER A 397 -20.00 -16.29 -4.32
CA SER A 397 -20.66 -15.70 -3.16
C SER A 397 -19.71 -14.80 -2.34
N LEU A 398 -18.46 -15.22 -2.11
CA LEU A 398 -17.46 -14.42 -1.42
C LEU A 398 -17.11 -13.15 -2.23
N ILE A 399 -16.89 -13.28 -3.53
CA ILE A 399 -16.56 -12.13 -4.39
C ILE A 399 -17.75 -11.17 -4.48
N ALA A 400 -18.97 -11.68 -4.67
CA ALA A 400 -20.16 -10.86 -4.82
C ALA A 400 -20.56 -10.13 -3.52
N LEU A 401 -20.58 -10.85 -2.39
CA LEU A 401 -21.06 -10.28 -1.13
C LEU A 401 -19.98 -9.53 -0.35
N VAL A 402 -18.77 -10.05 -0.30
CA VAL A 402 -17.66 -9.40 0.41
C VAL A 402 -16.96 -8.42 -0.52
N GLY A 403 -16.55 -8.84 -1.72
CA GLY A 403 -15.88 -8.00 -2.70
C GLY A 403 -16.78 -6.88 -3.21
N GLY A 404 -18.05 -7.19 -3.53
CA GLY A 404 -19.04 -6.22 -3.95
C GLY A 404 -19.29 -5.13 -2.90
N ARG A 405 -19.34 -5.52 -1.61
CA ARG A 405 -19.43 -4.55 -0.52
C ARG A 405 -18.21 -3.60 -0.50
N GLU A 406 -16.98 -4.14 -0.57
CA GLU A 406 -15.77 -3.33 -0.57
C GLU A 406 -15.67 -2.42 -1.79
N PHE A 407 -16.13 -2.88 -2.95
CA PHE A 407 -16.18 -2.07 -4.17
C PHE A 407 -17.17 -0.91 -4.08
N LEU A 408 -18.34 -1.16 -3.49
CA LEU A 408 -19.44 -0.18 -3.47
C LEU A 408 -19.34 0.81 -2.30
N TYR A 409 -18.78 0.41 -1.14
CA TYR A 409 -18.85 1.19 0.11
C TYR A 409 -17.58 1.26 0.91
N GLY A 410 -16.67 0.33 0.66
CA GLY A 410 -15.49 0.20 1.45
C GLY A 410 -14.37 1.12 1.00
N THR A 411 -13.16 0.67 1.21
CA THR A 411 -11.93 1.36 0.83
C THR A 411 -11.66 1.35 -0.68
N HIS A 412 -12.59 0.84 -1.50
CA HIS A 412 -12.41 0.54 -2.94
C HIS A 412 -11.24 -0.39 -3.22
N ARG A 413 -10.88 -1.24 -2.25
CA ARG A 413 -9.76 -2.20 -2.33
C ARG A 413 -10.23 -3.56 -1.86
N LEU A 414 -10.25 -4.54 -2.77
CA LEU A 414 -10.51 -5.94 -2.40
C LEU A 414 -9.29 -6.49 -1.66
N ARG A 415 -9.42 -6.65 -0.36
CA ARG A 415 -8.36 -7.27 0.45
C ARG A 415 -8.43 -8.78 0.32
N GLY A 416 -7.42 -9.42 -0.27
CA GLY A 416 -7.41 -10.85 -0.56
C GLY A 416 -7.62 -11.75 0.67
N ARG A 417 -7.24 -11.29 1.87
CA ARG A 417 -7.52 -11.99 3.13
C ARG A 417 -9.01 -12.31 3.32
N MET A 418 -9.91 -11.47 2.79
CA MET A 418 -11.35 -11.67 2.87
C MET A 418 -11.86 -12.83 2.00
N LEU A 419 -11.05 -13.31 1.05
CA LEU A 419 -11.35 -14.46 0.20
C LEU A 419 -10.83 -15.79 0.77
N LEU A 420 -10.03 -15.75 1.85
CA LEU A 420 -9.45 -16.95 2.48
C LEU A 420 -10.48 -17.98 3.00
N PRO A 421 -11.74 -17.64 3.34
CA PRO A 421 -12.76 -18.65 3.58
C PRO A 421 -12.99 -19.60 2.38
N GLY A 422 -12.58 -19.18 1.17
CA GLY A 422 -12.57 -19.98 -0.06
C GLY A 422 -11.26 -20.74 -0.31
N LEU A 423 -10.26 -20.69 0.59
CA LEU A 423 -8.93 -21.30 0.37
C LEU A 423 -9.00 -22.77 -0.04
N ALA A 424 -9.82 -23.58 0.66
CA ALA A 424 -9.95 -25.00 0.31
C ALA A 424 -10.52 -25.20 -1.11
N ALA A 425 -11.42 -24.32 -1.55
CA ALA A 425 -11.94 -24.35 -2.93
C ALA A 425 -10.87 -23.96 -3.93
N MET A 426 -10.13 -22.89 -3.69
CA MET A 426 -9.04 -22.44 -4.56
C MET A 426 -7.95 -23.51 -4.68
N ALA A 427 -7.47 -24.03 -3.55
CA ALA A 427 -6.44 -25.07 -3.53
C ALA A 427 -6.87 -26.36 -4.24
N ALA A 428 -8.12 -26.82 -4.02
CA ALA A 428 -8.66 -28.01 -4.65
C ALA A 428 -8.81 -27.84 -6.17
N LEU A 429 -9.35 -26.71 -6.64
CA LEU A 429 -9.53 -26.43 -8.07
C LEU A 429 -8.18 -26.32 -8.79
N LEU A 430 -7.22 -25.60 -8.22
CA LEU A 430 -5.88 -25.50 -8.78
C LEU A 430 -5.18 -26.86 -8.84
N ALA A 431 -5.24 -27.64 -7.75
CA ALA A 431 -4.64 -28.98 -7.72
C ALA A 431 -5.29 -29.94 -8.72
N LEU A 432 -6.61 -29.87 -8.92
CA LEU A 432 -7.32 -30.63 -9.95
C LEU A 432 -6.82 -30.28 -11.35
N GLY A 433 -6.66 -28.99 -11.65
CA GLY A 433 -6.16 -28.55 -12.95
C GLY A 433 -4.72 -28.97 -13.22
N TRP A 434 -3.82 -28.73 -12.29
CA TRP A 434 -2.44 -29.22 -12.40
C TRP A 434 -2.35 -30.73 -12.47
N GLY A 435 -3.26 -31.44 -11.78
CA GLY A 435 -3.40 -32.90 -11.88
C GLY A 435 -3.76 -33.38 -13.28
N GLU A 436 -4.46 -32.59 -14.12
CA GLU A 436 -4.72 -32.93 -15.52
C GLU A 436 -3.44 -32.75 -16.40
N TRP A 437 -2.64 -31.73 -16.13
CA TRP A 437 -1.33 -31.60 -16.76
C TRP A 437 -0.35 -32.69 -16.33
N ALA A 438 -0.35 -33.05 -15.04
CA ALA A 438 0.51 -34.08 -14.48
C ALA A 438 0.21 -35.49 -15.09
N ARG A 439 -0.96 -35.72 -15.65
CA ARG A 439 -1.28 -36.97 -16.38
C ARG A 439 -0.40 -37.17 -17.62
N ARG A 440 0.15 -36.10 -18.20
CA ARG A 440 1.07 -36.15 -19.34
C ARG A 440 2.49 -36.53 -18.95
N LEU A 441 2.81 -36.42 -17.65
CA LEU A 441 4.13 -36.81 -17.18
C LEU A 441 4.28 -38.35 -17.18
N PRO A 442 5.48 -38.87 -17.39
CA PRO A 442 5.80 -40.27 -17.18
C PRO A 442 5.39 -40.74 -15.79
N ALA A 443 4.97 -41.99 -15.64
CA ALA A 443 4.44 -42.54 -14.40
C ALA A 443 5.38 -42.30 -13.18
N ARG A 444 6.69 -42.42 -13.39
CA ARG A 444 7.73 -42.16 -12.38
C ARG A 444 7.74 -40.72 -11.84
N TRP A 445 7.33 -39.73 -12.66
CA TRP A 445 7.34 -38.32 -12.25
C TRP A 445 6.01 -37.86 -11.63
N ARG A 446 4.91 -38.60 -11.88
CA ARG A 446 3.58 -38.22 -11.35
C ARG A 446 3.52 -38.22 -9.83
N GLY A 447 4.33 -39.01 -9.14
CA GLY A 447 4.38 -39.04 -7.67
C GLY A 447 5.16 -37.89 -7.07
N TRP A 448 6.06 -37.25 -7.84
CA TRP A 448 6.99 -36.25 -7.33
C TRP A 448 6.49 -34.80 -7.39
N TRP A 449 5.59 -34.50 -8.35
CA TRP A 449 5.17 -33.11 -8.56
C TRP A 449 4.52 -32.43 -7.34
N PRO A 450 3.73 -33.10 -6.46
CA PRO A 450 3.20 -32.46 -5.25
C PRO A 450 4.33 -32.09 -4.27
N GLY A 451 5.37 -32.95 -4.19
CA GLY A 451 6.56 -32.69 -3.37
C GLY A 451 7.35 -31.49 -3.91
N ALA A 452 7.61 -31.46 -5.23
CA ALA A 452 8.28 -30.34 -5.88
C ALA A 452 7.51 -29.01 -5.66
N LEU A 453 6.18 -29.02 -5.83
CA LEU A 453 5.32 -27.88 -5.56
C LEU A 453 5.43 -27.45 -4.08
N GLY A 454 5.34 -28.39 -3.16
CA GLY A 454 5.45 -28.11 -1.73
C GLY A 454 6.80 -27.50 -1.36
N THR A 455 7.89 -28.07 -1.89
CA THR A 455 9.26 -27.55 -1.65
C THR A 455 9.43 -26.14 -2.21
N ALA A 456 8.93 -25.86 -3.42
CA ALA A 456 8.99 -24.53 -4.01
C ALA A 456 8.20 -23.50 -3.16
N LEU A 457 6.99 -23.86 -2.72
CA LEU A 457 6.17 -22.97 -1.88
C LEU A 457 6.78 -22.77 -0.49
N VAL A 458 7.40 -23.78 0.12
CA VAL A 458 8.14 -23.64 1.37
C VAL A 458 9.32 -22.69 1.18
N GLY A 459 10.09 -22.83 0.08
CA GLY A 459 11.19 -21.91 -0.25
C GLY A 459 10.73 -20.46 -0.39
N VAL A 460 9.63 -20.22 -1.11
CA VAL A 460 9.04 -18.88 -1.21
C VAL A 460 8.66 -18.33 0.17
N ASN A 461 7.99 -19.13 1.02
CA ASN A 461 7.60 -18.68 2.35
C ASN A 461 8.79 -18.39 3.28
N LEU A 462 9.89 -19.15 3.16
CA LEU A 462 11.13 -18.84 3.91
C LEU A 462 11.72 -17.50 3.46
N LEU A 463 11.75 -17.23 2.16
CA LEU A 463 12.20 -15.93 1.64
C LEU A 463 11.31 -14.77 2.10
N LEU A 464 10.01 -14.98 2.15
CA LEU A 464 9.06 -13.96 2.63
C LEU A 464 9.15 -13.73 4.13
N ALA A 465 9.14 -14.81 4.93
CA ALA A 465 9.13 -14.72 6.39
C ALA A 465 10.49 -14.31 6.98
N LEU A 466 11.59 -14.80 6.42
CA LEU A 466 12.93 -14.55 6.97
C LEU A 466 13.73 -13.49 6.21
N GLY A 467 13.29 -13.12 5.00
CA GLY A 467 13.93 -12.10 4.18
C GLY A 467 13.10 -10.82 4.10
N LEU A 468 11.94 -10.87 3.43
CA LEU A 468 11.14 -9.68 3.13
C LEU A 468 10.63 -8.95 4.39
N ILE A 469 9.97 -9.69 5.30
CA ILE A 469 9.34 -9.05 6.47
C ILE A 469 10.41 -8.44 7.40
N PRO A 470 11.46 -9.16 7.84
CA PRO A 470 12.49 -8.56 8.68
C PRO A 470 13.22 -7.39 8.01
N ALA A 471 13.49 -7.47 6.70
CA ALA A 471 14.15 -6.38 5.98
C ALA A 471 13.28 -5.11 5.89
N ALA A 472 11.96 -5.26 5.82
CA ALA A 472 11.03 -4.12 5.76
C ALA A 472 10.94 -3.36 7.09
N TYR A 473 11.17 -4.04 8.21
CA TYR A 473 11.10 -3.47 9.56
C TYR A 473 12.49 -3.31 10.20
N ALA A 474 13.56 -3.58 9.46
CA ALA A 474 14.92 -3.37 9.96
C ALA A 474 15.24 -1.86 10.06
N PRO A 475 15.96 -1.43 11.09
CA PRO A 475 16.56 -0.10 11.11
C PRO A 475 17.58 0.02 9.99
N PRO A 476 17.95 1.26 9.57
CA PRO A 476 19.02 1.45 8.61
C PRO A 476 20.34 0.84 9.12
N ALA A 477 21.16 0.34 8.19
CA ALA A 477 22.45 -0.21 8.54
C ALA A 477 23.37 0.89 9.10
N LEU A 478 23.90 0.68 10.31
CA LEU A 478 24.89 1.58 10.89
C LEU A 478 26.23 1.42 10.19
N LEU A 479 26.84 2.56 9.85
CA LEU A 479 28.17 2.65 9.24
C LEU A 479 29.24 2.87 10.31
N ARG A 480 30.45 2.45 10.05
CA ARG A 480 31.58 2.69 10.98
C ARG A 480 32.01 4.15 10.97
N GLU A 481 32.02 4.78 9.81
CA GLU A 481 32.45 6.16 9.58
C GLU A 481 31.51 6.84 8.58
N ALA A 482 31.50 8.16 8.61
CA ALA A 482 30.71 8.99 7.70
C ALA A 482 31.50 9.26 6.41
N GLU A 483 31.69 8.21 5.60
CA GLU A 483 32.35 8.34 4.29
C GLU A 483 31.31 8.65 3.20
N LEU A 484 31.64 9.68 2.38
CA LEU A 484 30.85 10.02 1.21
C LEU A 484 31.07 8.98 0.10
N GLN A 485 29.99 8.57 -0.54
CA GLN A 485 30.04 7.70 -1.71
C GLN A 485 30.13 8.51 -3.01
N PRO A 486 30.56 7.91 -4.14
CA PRO A 486 30.54 8.57 -5.44
C PRO A 486 29.15 9.13 -5.76
N GLY A 487 29.09 10.43 -6.10
CA GLY A 487 27.86 11.16 -6.36
C GLY A 487 27.21 11.82 -5.15
N GLU A 488 27.72 11.60 -3.93
CA GLU A 488 27.32 12.36 -2.75
C GLU A 488 28.14 13.64 -2.62
N GLN A 489 27.45 14.70 -2.20
CA GLN A 489 28.05 16.01 -1.94
C GLN A 489 28.19 16.23 -0.44
N PRO A 490 29.28 16.83 0.03
CA PRO A 490 29.45 17.18 1.43
C PRO A 490 28.47 18.29 1.82
N LEU A 491 27.87 18.12 3.00
CA LEU A 491 27.05 19.15 3.61
C LEU A 491 27.14 19.00 5.12
N LEU A 492 27.66 20.00 5.81
CA LEU A 492 27.67 20.00 7.25
C LEU A 492 26.58 20.92 7.76
N ALA A 493 25.46 20.35 8.16
CA ALA A 493 24.37 21.04 8.82
C ALA A 493 24.00 20.33 10.11
N ARG A 494 23.95 21.07 11.22
CA ARG A 494 23.59 20.52 12.54
C ARG A 494 22.17 20.91 12.91
N PHE A 495 21.44 19.99 13.56
CA PHE A 495 20.08 20.17 14.05
C PHE A 495 20.08 20.01 15.58
N GLY A 496 19.93 21.13 16.27
CA GLY A 496 20.13 21.18 17.71
C GLY A 496 21.53 20.67 18.11
N GLU A 497 21.56 19.89 19.18
CA GLU A 497 22.78 19.23 19.66
C GLU A 497 22.78 17.72 19.34
N SER A 498 21.76 17.23 18.63
CA SER A 498 21.49 15.80 18.51
C SER A 498 21.81 15.18 17.16
N ALA A 499 21.74 15.94 16.06
CA ALA A 499 21.97 15.39 14.71
C ALA A 499 22.85 16.29 13.84
N GLU A 500 23.60 15.64 12.96
CA GLU A 500 24.41 16.28 11.91
C GLU A 500 24.14 15.60 10.57
N LEU A 501 23.84 16.40 9.55
CA LEU A 501 23.77 15.99 8.15
C LEU A 501 25.15 16.18 7.55
N VAL A 502 25.83 15.07 7.25
CA VAL A 502 27.23 15.06 6.79
C VAL A 502 27.32 15.18 5.27
N GLY A 503 26.36 14.64 4.56
CA GLY A 503 26.35 14.66 3.10
C GLY A 503 25.00 14.26 2.53
N TYR A 504 24.84 14.52 1.23
CA TYR A 504 23.61 14.21 0.51
C TYR A 504 23.86 13.82 -0.95
N ALA A 505 22.89 13.12 -1.55
CA ALA A 505 22.76 12.98 -3.01
C ALA A 505 21.31 13.17 -3.43
N VAL A 506 21.12 13.68 -4.64
CA VAL A 506 19.79 13.94 -5.21
C VAL A 506 19.74 13.40 -6.63
N GLN A 507 18.72 12.56 -6.92
CA GLN A 507 18.51 11.95 -8.24
C GLN A 507 17.01 11.74 -8.51
N PRO A 508 16.51 12.03 -9.73
CA PRO A 508 17.22 12.75 -10.81
C PRO A 508 17.32 14.26 -10.49
N ALA A 509 18.21 14.96 -11.20
CA ALA A 509 18.32 16.44 -11.11
C ALA A 509 17.14 17.17 -11.79
N ARG A 510 16.30 16.46 -12.54
CA ARG A 510 15.08 16.95 -13.18
C ARG A 510 13.92 16.03 -12.85
N ALA A 511 12.76 16.61 -12.52
CA ALA A 511 11.53 15.86 -12.25
C ALA A 511 10.30 16.60 -12.79
N THR A 512 9.24 15.84 -13.04
CA THR A 512 7.92 16.34 -13.45
C THR A 512 6.85 15.92 -12.43
N PRO A 513 5.68 16.56 -12.43
CA PRO A 513 4.58 16.20 -11.55
C PRO A 513 4.23 14.71 -11.64
N GLY A 514 3.99 14.08 -10.50
CA GLY A 514 3.74 12.64 -10.37
C GLY A 514 4.99 11.76 -10.32
N GLN A 515 6.18 12.30 -10.57
CA GLN A 515 7.46 11.63 -10.33
C GLN A 515 7.92 11.82 -8.89
N SER A 516 8.96 11.10 -8.49
CA SER A 516 9.61 11.26 -7.19
C SER A 516 11.10 11.52 -7.36
N VAL A 517 11.63 12.38 -6.51
CA VAL A 517 13.06 12.65 -6.38
C VAL A 517 13.63 11.81 -5.25
N ALA A 518 14.67 11.04 -5.50
CA ALA A 518 15.38 10.29 -4.48
C ALA A 518 16.42 11.22 -3.81
N VAL A 519 16.21 11.50 -2.52
CA VAL A 519 17.08 12.29 -1.67
C VAL A 519 17.78 11.36 -0.70
N THR A 520 19.08 11.16 -0.88
CA THR A 520 19.91 10.36 0.04
C THR A 520 20.56 11.29 1.03
N LEU A 521 20.44 10.97 2.33
CA LEU A 521 20.99 11.76 3.43
C LEU A 521 21.92 10.88 4.25
N LEU A 522 23.14 11.38 4.54
CA LEU A 522 24.12 10.74 5.40
C LEU A 522 24.10 11.42 6.77
N TRP A 523 23.58 10.74 7.75
CA TRP A 523 23.39 11.25 9.10
C TRP A 523 24.49 10.80 10.05
N ARG A 524 24.83 11.66 11.01
CA ARG A 524 25.58 11.35 12.23
C ARG A 524 24.78 11.80 13.44
N ALA A 525 24.51 10.90 14.36
CA ALA A 525 23.93 11.25 15.65
C ALA A 525 25.02 11.82 16.58
N LEU A 526 24.77 12.99 17.13
CA LEU A 526 25.67 13.68 18.06
C LEU A 526 25.29 13.42 19.53
N GLY A 527 23.99 13.20 19.80
CA GLY A 527 23.43 12.99 21.12
C GLY A 527 22.03 12.41 21.08
N PRO A 528 21.45 12.12 22.26
CA PRO A 528 20.10 11.61 22.33
C PRO A 528 19.06 12.68 21.99
N PHE A 529 17.93 12.24 21.46
CA PHE A 529 16.75 13.08 21.29
C PHE A 529 15.77 12.92 22.47
N ASP A 530 15.13 13.99 22.88
CA ASP A 530 14.11 14.01 23.95
C ASP A 530 12.76 13.40 23.51
N ALA A 531 12.50 13.36 22.20
CA ALA A 531 11.26 12.84 21.62
C ALA A 531 11.50 12.22 20.24
N ASN A 532 10.44 11.63 19.65
CA ASN A 532 10.46 11.17 18.27
C ASN A 532 10.14 12.33 17.33
N TYR A 533 11.17 12.97 16.79
CA TYR A 533 11.03 14.05 15.83
C TYR A 533 10.69 13.53 14.45
N THR A 534 9.78 14.21 13.78
CA THR A 534 9.50 14.03 12.36
C THR A 534 10.61 14.68 11.55
N LEU A 535 11.11 13.95 10.56
CA LEU A 535 11.97 14.46 9.52
C LEU A 535 11.10 14.98 8.36
N ALA A 536 11.19 16.27 8.07
CA ALA A 536 10.66 16.86 6.85
C ALA A 536 11.75 16.84 5.77
N VAL A 537 11.41 16.36 4.58
CA VAL A 537 12.22 16.45 3.36
C VAL A 537 11.34 17.07 2.29
N HIS A 538 11.48 18.37 2.08
CA HIS A 538 10.60 19.17 1.24
C HIS A 538 11.33 19.72 0.03
N LEU A 539 10.63 19.86 -1.09
CA LEU A 539 11.05 20.59 -2.28
C LEU A 539 10.39 21.96 -2.24
N LEU A 540 11.16 23.01 -2.04
CA LEU A 540 10.65 24.38 -2.03
C LEU A 540 11.18 25.14 -3.25
N THR A 541 10.32 25.96 -3.86
CA THR A 541 10.68 26.90 -4.92
C THR A 541 11.47 28.09 -4.34
N ALA A 542 11.97 28.95 -5.20
CA ALA A 542 12.66 30.18 -4.78
C ALA A 542 11.75 31.12 -3.94
N GLU A 543 10.44 31.08 -4.22
CA GLU A 543 9.42 31.85 -3.50
C GLU A 543 9.02 31.19 -2.17
N GLY A 544 9.55 29.99 -1.86
CA GLY A 544 9.26 29.23 -0.66
C GLY A 544 7.97 28.40 -0.74
N GLU A 545 7.42 28.21 -1.95
CA GLU A 545 6.23 27.38 -2.17
C GLU A 545 6.60 25.88 -2.15
N LEU A 546 5.72 25.06 -1.60
CA LEU A 546 5.93 23.62 -1.47
C LEU A 546 5.61 22.91 -2.80
N ALA A 547 6.62 22.57 -3.57
CA ALA A 547 6.49 21.84 -4.83
C ALA A 547 6.38 20.31 -4.65
N GLY A 548 6.77 19.83 -3.50
CA GLY A 548 6.69 18.43 -3.12
C GLY A 548 7.23 18.20 -1.72
N GLY A 549 6.84 17.12 -1.06
CA GLY A 549 7.30 16.93 0.30
C GLY A 549 7.01 15.56 0.87
N LEU A 550 7.81 15.20 1.86
CA LEU A 550 7.67 14.00 2.65
C LEU A 550 7.91 14.34 4.12
N ASN A 551 6.96 13.99 4.97
CA ASN A 551 7.14 13.94 6.41
C ASN A 551 7.20 12.48 6.83
N ILE A 552 8.21 12.11 7.61
CA ILE A 552 8.46 10.72 7.97
C ILE A 552 9.27 10.63 9.26
N TYR A 553 9.17 9.51 9.97
CA TYR A 553 10.20 9.16 10.96
C TYR A 553 11.40 8.50 10.28
N PRO A 554 12.65 8.80 10.69
CA PRO A 554 13.84 8.18 10.12
C PRO A 554 13.80 6.63 10.15
N GLY A 555 14.51 6.01 9.23
CA GLY A 555 14.46 4.56 9.02
C GLY A 555 13.11 4.08 8.47
N ARG A 556 12.37 4.93 7.78
CA ARG A 556 10.97 4.71 7.39
C ARG A 556 10.08 4.36 8.59
N GLY A 557 10.35 4.97 9.76
CA GLY A 557 9.71 4.68 11.01
C GLY A 557 10.39 3.61 11.87
N ASN A 558 11.34 2.85 11.30
CA ASN A 558 12.02 1.77 12.02
C ASN A 558 13.23 2.25 12.84
N TYR A 559 13.62 3.51 12.70
CA TYR A 559 14.71 4.13 13.46
C TYR A 559 14.33 5.54 13.91
N PRO A 560 13.24 5.70 14.68
CA PRO A 560 12.80 7.00 15.17
C PRO A 560 13.90 7.63 16.03
N THR A 561 13.90 8.96 16.13
CA THR A 561 15.04 9.71 16.69
C THR A 561 15.38 9.34 18.16
N ARG A 562 14.41 8.90 18.97
CA ARG A 562 14.70 8.43 20.34
C ARG A 562 15.59 7.19 20.40
N LEU A 563 15.73 6.44 19.32
CA LEU A 563 16.61 5.27 19.24
C LEU A 563 18.05 5.64 18.86
N TRP A 564 18.32 6.86 18.38
CA TRP A 564 19.63 7.30 17.96
C TRP A 564 20.57 7.40 19.15
N ARG A 565 21.79 6.95 18.98
CA ARG A 565 22.85 7.01 19.99
C ARG A 565 24.00 7.86 19.46
N ALA A 566 24.64 8.60 20.33
CA ALA A 566 25.83 9.37 19.96
C ALA A 566 26.86 8.48 19.26
N GLY A 567 27.29 8.90 18.07
CA GLY A 567 28.21 8.17 17.22
C GLY A 567 27.55 7.27 16.16
N ASP A 568 26.23 7.05 16.20
CA ASP A 568 25.55 6.33 15.12
C ASP A 568 25.67 7.10 13.81
N VAL A 569 26.11 6.39 12.77
CA VAL A 569 26.20 6.92 11.40
C VAL A 569 25.38 6.03 10.51
N PHE A 570 24.50 6.61 9.70
CA PHE A 570 23.69 5.85 8.75
C PHE A 570 23.30 6.68 7.53
N ARG A 571 23.01 5.97 6.45
CA ARG A 571 22.57 6.52 5.18
C ARG A 571 21.16 6.06 4.89
N GLU A 572 20.31 7.00 4.47
CA GLU A 572 18.93 6.68 4.10
C GLU A 572 18.51 7.47 2.86
N THR A 573 17.75 6.82 1.97
CA THR A 573 17.19 7.43 0.76
C THR A 573 15.69 7.61 0.89
N TYR A 574 15.24 8.84 0.75
CA TYR A 574 13.83 9.24 0.76
C TYR A 574 13.35 9.52 -0.66
N ARG A 575 12.19 9.00 -1.03
CA ARG A 575 11.53 9.29 -2.31
C ARG A 575 10.52 10.40 -2.10
N VAL A 576 10.90 11.63 -2.45
CA VAL A 576 10.06 12.82 -2.28
C VAL A 576 9.18 12.98 -3.50
N PRO A 577 7.85 12.90 -3.38
CA PRO A 577 6.94 13.07 -4.51
C PRO A 577 6.90 14.54 -4.95
N VAL A 578 6.86 14.77 -6.27
CA VAL A 578 6.60 16.07 -6.87
C VAL A 578 5.10 16.19 -7.10
N THR A 579 4.44 17.14 -6.44
CA THR A 579 2.99 17.32 -6.44
C THR A 579 2.55 18.52 -7.28
N GLU A 580 3.35 19.57 -7.29
CA GLU A 580 3.04 20.78 -8.04
C GLU A 580 3.42 20.67 -9.52
N SER A 581 2.60 21.30 -10.35
CA SER A 581 2.82 21.42 -11.79
C SER A 581 3.09 22.90 -12.13
N PRO A 582 4.36 23.29 -12.19
CA PRO A 582 4.66 24.68 -12.54
C PRO A 582 4.24 25.00 -13.97
N ALA A 583 3.88 26.24 -14.24
CA ALA A 583 3.51 26.70 -15.57
C ALA A 583 4.68 26.65 -16.57
N GLN A 584 5.89 26.87 -16.08
CA GLN A 584 7.16 26.71 -16.81
C GLN A 584 8.17 26.00 -15.90
N ALA A 585 9.32 25.61 -16.43
CA ALA A 585 10.36 25.01 -15.62
C ALA A 585 10.88 26.00 -14.56
N ILE A 586 11.09 25.50 -13.33
CA ILE A 586 11.57 26.28 -12.20
C ILE A 586 12.61 25.48 -11.40
N LEU A 587 13.43 26.18 -10.62
CA LEU A 587 14.34 25.60 -9.65
C LEU A 587 13.60 25.34 -8.33
N ALA A 588 13.83 24.15 -7.77
CA ALA A 588 13.50 23.84 -6.38
C ALA A 588 14.75 23.38 -5.63
N ASN A 589 14.78 23.68 -4.34
CA ASN A 589 15.81 23.21 -3.41
C ASN A 589 15.22 22.21 -2.41
N ILE A 590 16.06 21.27 -1.94
CA ILE A 590 15.72 20.38 -0.84
C ILE A 590 15.85 21.16 0.47
N HIS A 591 14.78 21.11 1.28
CA HIS A 591 14.79 21.62 2.64
C HIS A 591 14.58 20.47 3.61
N VAL A 592 15.49 20.32 4.57
CA VAL A 592 15.44 19.28 5.59
C VAL A 592 15.31 19.91 6.97
N ALA A 593 14.36 19.41 7.77
CA ALA A 593 14.10 19.87 9.13
C ALA A 593 13.64 18.77 10.05
N PHE A 594 13.88 18.92 11.36
CA PHE A 594 13.28 18.07 12.40
C PHE A 594 12.25 18.86 13.18
N PHE A 595 11.03 18.30 13.34
CA PHE A 595 9.98 18.95 14.10
C PHE A 595 9.09 17.96 14.87
N LEU A 596 8.43 18.44 15.92
CA LEU A 596 7.36 17.74 16.60
C LEU A 596 6.02 18.31 16.13
N PRO A 597 5.13 17.44 15.60
CA PRO A 597 3.77 17.89 15.27
C PRO A 597 2.99 18.19 16.54
N GLY A 598 2.21 19.25 16.52
CA GLY A 598 1.39 19.68 17.66
C GLY A 598 0.71 21.02 17.38
N PRO A 599 -0.08 21.55 18.34
CA PRO A 599 -0.71 22.85 18.20
C PRO A 599 0.29 23.98 17.94
N GLU A 600 1.48 23.87 18.55
CA GLU A 600 2.64 24.71 18.26
C GLU A 600 3.73 23.86 17.62
N LEU A 601 4.15 24.26 16.40
CA LEU A 601 5.22 23.58 15.68
C LEU A 601 6.57 23.81 16.39
N ARG A 602 7.08 22.80 17.07
CA ARG A 602 8.40 22.81 17.70
C ARG A 602 9.44 22.21 16.75
N ALA A 603 10.19 23.03 16.05
CA ALA A 603 11.27 22.60 15.19
C ALA A 603 12.63 22.80 15.86
N LEU A 604 13.60 21.93 15.57
CA LEU A 604 14.97 22.10 16.01
C LEU A 604 15.63 23.24 15.24
N PRO A 605 16.48 24.04 15.90
CA PRO A 605 17.31 25.04 15.21
C PRO A 605 18.35 24.33 14.33
N ALA A 606 18.59 24.88 13.13
CA ALA A 606 19.61 24.41 12.21
C ALA A 606 20.81 25.36 12.19
N PHE A 607 22.02 24.81 12.06
CA PHE A 607 23.28 25.52 12.05
C PHE A 607 24.14 25.05 10.88
N ASP A 608 24.93 25.98 10.29
CA ASP A 608 25.93 25.67 9.27
C ASP A 608 27.22 25.04 9.87
N ALA A 609 28.15 24.68 9.00
CA ALA A 609 29.43 24.11 9.39
C ALA A 609 30.26 25.02 10.35
N ALA A 610 30.04 26.34 10.30
CA ALA A 610 30.70 27.30 11.19
C ALA A 610 29.93 27.51 12.50
N GLY A 611 28.80 26.75 12.72
CA GLY A 611 27.95 26.89 13.90
C GLY A 611 27.05 28.13 13.88
N ARG A 612 26.90 28.83 12.75
CA ARG A 612 25.99 29.96 12.62
C ARG A 612 24.57 29.46 12.39
N PRO A 613 23.58 30.10 13.01
CA PRO A 613 22.17 29.69 12.83
C PRO A 613 21.70 29.98 11.38
N ILE A 614 21.12 28.96 10.74
CA ILE A 614 20.54 29.04 9.39
C ILE A 614 19.02 28.91 9.41
N GLY A 615 18.39 29.05 10.57
CA GLY A 615 16.95 28.93 10.76
C GLY A 615 16.53 27.61 11.36
N ARG A 616 15.49 26.98 10.79
CA ARG A 616 14.93 25.70 11.25
C ARG A 616 15.06 24.57 10.22
N ALA A 617 15.66 24.86 9.07
CA ALA A 617 15.88 23.91 7.99
C ALA A 617 17.25 24.15 7.35
N ALA A 618 17.86 23.08 6.87
CA ALA A 618 19.01 23.16 5.97
C ALA A 618 18.52 23.05 4.53
N ALA A 619 18.91 24.03 3.69
CA ALA A 619 18.59 24.07 2.27
C ALA A 619 19.81 23.66 1.43
N PHE A 620 19.61 22.75 0.47
CA PHE A 620 20.66 22.24 -0.40
C PHE A 620 20.09 21.58 -1.66
N GLY A 621 20.97 21.21 -2.59
CA GLY A 621 20.61 20.56 -3.83
C GLY A 621 19.84 21.50 -4.77
N ARG A 622 19.93 21.24 -6.05
CA ARG A 622 19.23 21.99 -7.11
C ARG A 622 18.48 21.00 -7.97
N ILE A 623 17.18 21.18 -8.12
CA ILE A 623 16.30 20.28 -8.87
C ILE A 623 15.48 21.13 -9.83
N LYS A 624 15.57 20.80 -11.11
CA LYS A 624 14.70 21.36 -12.13
C LYS A 624 13.34 20.69 -12.06
N LEU A 625 12.31 21.45 -11.71
CA LEU A 625 10.91 21.02 -11.84
C LEU A 625 10.39 21.48 -13.20
N ALA A 626 10.07 20.53 -14.06
CA ALA A 626 9.54 20.82 -15.39
C ALA A 626 8.02 20.53 -15.43
N PRO A 627 7.23 21.30 -16.19
CA PRO A 627 5.83 20.98 -16.42
C PRO A 627 5.69 19.62 -17.12
N ALA A 628 4.56 18.95 -16.92
CA ALA A 628 4.28 17.65 -17.58
C ALA A 628 4.25 17.75 -19.10
N THR A 629 3.83 18.91 -19.63
CA THR A 629 3.87 19.28 -21.05
C THR A 629 4.44 20.69 -21.16
N MET A 630 5.43 20.89 -22.03
CA MET A 630 5.97 22.23 -22.25
C MET A 630 4.88 23.15 -22.78
N PRO A 631 4.80 24.39 -22.28
CA PRO A 631 3.80 25.34 -22.75
C PRO A 631 4.02 25.66 -24.23
N THR A 632 3.03 25.35 -25.06
CA THR A 632 3.02 25.64 -26.49
C THR A 632 2.52 27.06 -26.82
N TYR A 633 2.09 27.80 -25.82
CA TYR A 633 1.44 29.11 -25.96
C TYR A 633 2.40 30.30 -25.91
N LEU A 634 3.69 30.09 -25.62
CA LEU A 634 4.64 31.18 -25.67
C LEU A 634 4.84 31.62 -27.12
N PRO A 635 4.66 32.92 -27.43
CA PRO A 635 4.77 33.40 -28.79
C PRO A 635 6.16 33.06 -29.36
N GLY A 636 6.16 32.45 -30.55
CA GLY A 636 7.35 32.26 -31.36
C GLY A 636 7.38 33.37 -32.39
N GLY A 637 8.50 34.03 -32.45
CA GLY A 637 8.81 35.02 -33.47
C GLY A 637 10.14 34.70 -34.14
N PRO A 638 10.53 35.41 -35.20
CA PRO A 638 11.90 35.40 -35.63
C PRO A 638 12.79 35.85 -34.48
N GLU A 639 13.95 35.27 -34.39
CA GLU A 639 14.98 35.70 -33.43
C GLU A 639 15.24 37.22 -33.53
N LEU A 640 15.15 37.90 -32.38
CA LEU A 640 15.45 39.34 -32.31
C LEU A 640 16.95 39.58 -32.07
N ALA A 641 17.57 38.71 -31.28
CA ALA A 641 18.98 38.70 -31.01
C ALA A 641 19.43 37.36 -30.41
N SER A 642 20.67 36.94 -30.71
CA SER A 642 21.38 35.91 -29.97
C SER A 642 22.23 36.55 -28.88
N LEU A 643 22.22 36.00 -27.67
CA LEU A 643 22.99 36.49 -26.53
C LEU A 643 23.87 35.34 -25.95
N GLY A 644 25.17 35.64 -25.81
CA GLY A 644 26.11 34.59 -25.47
C GLY A 644 26.14 33.48 -26.52
N ASP A 645 26.43 32.26 -26.11
CA ASP A 645 26.56 31.12 -27.05
C ASP A 645 25.28 30.34 -27.28
N HIS A 646 24.26 30.48 -26.38
CA HIS A 646 23.15 29.53 -26.32
C HIS A 646 21.78 30.15 -25.98
N ILE A 647 21.62 31.46 -25.97
CA ILE A 647 20.36 32.12 -25.62
C ILE A 647 19.90 33.03 -26.76
N ALA A 648 18.65 32.94 -27.17
CA ALA A 648 18.02 33.86 -28.11
C ALA A 648 16.89 34.63 -27.44
N LEU A 649 16.78 35.94 -27.75
CA LEU A 649 15.58 36.73 -27.48
C LEU A 649 14.65 36.59 -28.69
N VAL A 650 13.44 36.07 -28.50
CA VAL A 650 12.49 35.76 -29.59
C VAL A 650 11.23 36.65 -29.55
N ALA A 651 10.91 37.23 -28.40
CA ALA A 651 9.84 38.23 -28.28
C ALA A 651 10.02 39.10 -27.05
N ALA A 652 9.39 40.27 -27.08
CA ALA A 652 9.26 41.16 -25.94
C ALA A 652 7.86 41.78 -25.93
N GLN A 653 7.25 41.87 -24.78
CA GLN A 653 5.90 42.40 -24.60
C GLN A 653 5.85 43.31 -23.38
N GLN A 654 5.29 44.53 -23.56
CA GLN A 654 5.15 45.52 -22.50
C GLN A 654 3.70 45.58 -22.01
N GLU A 655 3.49 45.69 -20.71
CA GLU A 655 2.21 46.00 -20.09
C GLU A 655 2.33 47.18 -19.10
N PRO A 656 1.40 48.14 -19.17
CA PRO A 656 0.33 48.28 -20.18
C PRO A 656 0.90 48.55 -21.56
N ALA A 657 0.19 48.05 -22.59
CA ALA A 657 0.54 48.35 -23.98
C ALA A 657 0.29 49.84 -24.30
N GLY A 658 1.22 50.45 -25.04
CA GLY A 658 1.07 51.85 -25.48
C GLY A 658 1.73 52.86 -24.55
N ALA A 659 1.05 54.00 -24.27
CA ALA A 659 1.62 55.10 -23.50
C ALA A 659 1.68 54.77 -22.01
N ALA A 660 2.80 55.11 -21.39
CA ALA A 660 3.03 55.01 -19.93
C ALA A 660 2.84 56.38 -19.27
N VAL A 661 2.58 56.44 -18.00
CA VAL A 661 2.48 57.65 -17.19
C VAL A 661 3.70 57.79 -16.28
N ALA A 662 4.28 58.95 -16.20
CA ALA A 662 5.36 59.20 -15.26
C ALA A 662 4.95 58.85 -13.81
N GLY A 663 5.83 58.19 -13.04
CA GLY A 663 5.51 57.66 -11.72
C GLY A 663 4.78 56.30 -11.75
N GLY A 664 4.38 55.77 -12.92
CA GLY A 664 3.77 54.49 -13.09
C GLY A 664 4.77 53.33 -13.10
N THR A 665 4.27 52.11 -13.09
CA THR A 665 5.04 50.87 -13.24
C THR A 665 4.81 50.29 -14.61
N LEU A 666 5.86 49.87 -15.29
CA LEU A 666 5.80 49.05 -16.51
C LEU A 666 6.26 47.63 -16.19
N GLU A 667 5.64 46.68 -16.84
CA GLU A 667 6.09 45.29 -16.83
C GLU A 667 6.56 44.93 -18.23
N LEU A 668 7.82 44.49 -18.37
CA LEU A 668 8.38 44.01 -19.63
C LEU A 668 8.61 42.53 -19.53
N THR A 669 7.87 41.74 -20.31
CA THR A 669 8.04 40.30 -20.43
C THR A 669 8.91 39.99 -21.64
N LEU A 670 10.03 39.35 -21.42
CA LEU A 670 10.98 38.87 -22.42
C LEU A 670 10.73 37.37 -22.64
N ILE A 671 10.68 36.94 -23.90
CA ILE A 671 10.61 35.52 -24.23
C ILE A 671 11.97 35.08 -24.71
N TRP A 672 12.61 34.28 -23.91
CA TRP A 672 13.92 33.68 -24.22
C TRP A 672 13.70 32.28 -24.84
N GLU A 673 14.60 31.91 -25.76
CA GLU A 673 14.72 30.53 -26.27
C GLU A 673 16.12 30.03 -26.03
N ALA A 674 16.24 28.86 -25.38
CA ALA A 674 17.52 28.21 -25.17
C ALA A 674 17.96 27.46 -26.44
N LEU A 675 19.00 27.91 -27.11
CA LEU A 675 19.60 27.29 -28.29
C LEU A 675 20.51 26.10 -27.93
N GLY A 676 20.95 26.05 -26.68
CA GLY A 676 21.79 25.05 -26.08
C GLY A 676 21.67 25.12 -24.56
N ALA A 677 22.55 24.44 -23.83
CA ALA A 677 22.65 24.57 -22.38
C ALA A 677 23.66 25.72 -22.08
N PRO A 678 23.22 26.87 -21.54
CA PRO A 678 24.13 27.93 -21.16
C PRO A 678 25.12 27.47 -20.09
N ALA A 679 26.38 27.88 -20.21
CA ALA A 679 27.40 27.49 -19.24
C ALA A 679 27.40 28.37 -17.98
N ASP A 680 26.86 29.58 -18.09
CA ASP A 680 26.85 30.59 -17.04
C ASP A 680 25.43 30.86 -16.54
N ASP A 681 25.32 31.26 -15.27
CA ASP A 681 24.09 31.80 -14.71
C ASP A 681 24.08 33.32 -14.92
N TYR A 682 23.29 33.76 -15.91
CA TYR A 682 23.21 35.16 -16.31
C TYR A 682 22.14 35.93 -15.53
N ILE A 683 22.41 37.24 -15.39
CA ILE A 683 21.43 38.22 -14.90
C ILE A 683 20.91 39.01 -16.10
N VAL A 684 19.63 39.24 -16.18
CA VAL A 684 18.98 40.04 -17.22
C VAL A 684 19.04 41.51 -16.80
N PHE A 685 19.52 42.39 -17.67
CA PHE A 685 19.32 43.82 -17.48
C PHE A 685 18.18 44.31 -18.37
N VAL A 686 17.40 45.21 -17.80
CA VAL A 686 16.25 45.85 -18.48
C VAL A 686 16.34 47.33 -18.17
N HIS A 687 16.78 48.11 -19.14
CA HIS A 687 16.98 49.56 -19.03
C HIS A 687 16.01 50.33 -19.93
N LEU A 688 15.34 51.31 -19.39
CA LEU A 688 14.60 52.31 -20.17
C LEU A 688 15.55 53.49 -20.41
N VAL A 689 15.80 53.81 -21.68
CA VAL A 689 16.79 54.78 -22.09
C VAL A 689 16.13 55.95 -22.83
N GLY A 690 16.43 57.16 -22.40
CA GLY A 690 16.02 58.41 -23.06
C GLY A 690 17.24 59.19 -23.60
N PRO A 691 17.04 60.41 -24.07
CA PRO A 691 18.11 61.23 -24.65
C PRO A 691 19.27 61.50 -23.69
N ALA A 692 19.02 61.53 -22.38
CA ALA A 692 20.02 61.79 -21.35
C ALA A 692 20.67 60.49 -20.78
N GLY A 693 20.33 59.34 -21.26
CA GLY A 693 20.82 58.04 -20.76
C GLY A 693 19.72 57.17 -20.13
N ILE A 694 20.13 56.29 -19.24
CA ILE A 694 19.21 55.37 -18.54
C ILE A 694 18.34 56.18 -17.57
N VAL A 695 17.00 56.07 -17.70
CA VAL A 695 16.02 56.79 -16.86
C VAL A 695 15.34 55.89 -15.86
N ALA A 696 15.26 54.61 -16.14
CA ALA A 696 14.70 53.58 -15.24
C ALA A 696 15.31 52.20 -15.57
N GLN A 697 15.38 51.33 -14.59
CA GLN A 697 15.94 49.99 -14.77
C GLN A 697 15.20 48.98 -13.93
N GLY A 698 15.19 47.67 -14.37
CA GLY A 698 14.56 46.56 -13.70
C GLY A 698 15.42 45.30 -13.86
N ASP A 699 16.70 45.40 -13.52
CA ASP A 699 17.64 44.28 -13.61
C ASP A 699 17.29 43.19 -12.59
N GLY A 700 17.51 41.92 -12.96
CA GLY A 700 17.30 40.83 -12.06
C GLY A 700 17.63 39.46 -12.68
N PRO A 701 17.72 38.41 -11.87
CA PRO A 701 17.90 37.08 -12.39
C PRO A 701 16.63 36.65 -13.15
N PRO A 702 16.74 35.80 -14.19
CA PRO A 702 15.58 35.31 -14.97
C PRO A 702 14.50 34.72 -14.09
N VAL A 703 13.24 35.05 -14.43
CA VAL A 703 12.04 34.61 -13.70
C VAL A 703 12.14 34.96 -12.20
N GLY A 704 12.69 36.13 -11.86
CA GLY A 704 12.88 36.52 -10.47
C GLY A 704 13.86 35.62 -9.67
N GLY A 705 14.69 34.85 -10.36
CA GLY A 705 15.59 33.84 -9.75
C GLY A 705 15.00 32.43 -9.65
N ALA A 706 13.72 32.26 -10.02
CA ALA A 706 13.08 30.97 -9.96
C ALA A 706 13.59 30.00 -11.04
N TYR A 707 14.21 30.47 -12.11
CA TYR A 707 14.75 29.61 -13.16
C TYR A 707 16.09 30.16 -13.74
N PRO A 708 17.22 29.86 -13.07
CA PRO A 708 18.55 30.28 -13.52
C PRO A 708 18.91 29.74 -14.91
N THR A 709 19.69 30.52 -15.69
CA THR A 709 20.02 30.18 -17.09
C THR A 709 20.81 28.88 -17.23
N ASP A 710 21.65 28.51 -16.25
CA ASP A 710 22.46 27.28 -16.27
C ASP A 710 21.61 25.98 -16.17
N LEU A 711 20.29 26.10 -15.91
CA LEU A 711 19.33 25.00 -15.92
C LEU A 711 18.51 24.93 -17.22
N TRP A 712 18.70 25.89 -18.13
CA TRP A 712 17.95 25.92 -19.38
C TRP A 712 18.41 24.80 -20.32
N GLU A 713 17.45 24.14 -20.99
CA GLU A 713 17.74 23.07 -21.94
C GLU A 713 17.37 23.49 -23.36
N LYS A 714 18.09 22.97 -24.34
CA LYS A 714 17.87 23.28 -25.75
C LYS A 714 16.40 23.15 -26.16
N GLY A 715 15.86 24.20 -26.78
CA GLY A 715 14.50 24.27 -27.27
C GLY A 715 13.47 24.72 -26.24
N GLU A 716 13.87 25.01 -25.01
CA GLU A 716 12.96 25.61 -24.02
C GLU A 716 12.72 27.09 -24.32
N ARG A 717 11.46 27.51 -24.12
CA ARG A 717 11.06 28.91 -24.13
C ARG A 717 10.68 29.35 -22.74
N ILE A 718 11.21 30.48 -22.31
CA ILE A 718 11.08 30.99 -20.96
C ILE A 718 10.46 32.38 -21.04
N ALA A 719 9.34 32.58 -20.35
CA ALA A 719 8.77 33.90 -20.13
C ALA A 719 9.36 34.50 -18.86
N ASP A 720 9.97 35.68 -19.02
CA ASP A 720 10.71 36.34 -17.99
C ASP A 720 10.24 37.80 -17.86
N SER A 721 9.55 38.10 -16.76
CA SER A 721 8.91 39.40 -16.54
C SER A 721 9.67 40.24 -15.58
N HIS A 722 9.95 41.50 -15.99
CA HIS A 722 10.65 42.50 -15.20
C HIS A 722 9.76 43.72 -14.96
N ARG A 723 9.65 44.15 -13.72
CA ARG A 723 8.92 45.35 -13.33
C ARG A 723 9.85 46.53 -13.22
N VAL A 724 9.52 47.62 -13.91
CA VAL A 724 10.30 48.86 -13.96
C VAL A 724 9.45 50.02 -13.45
N GLN A 725 9.87 50.63 -12.35
CA GLN A 725 9.23 51.80 -11.77
C GLN A 725 9.74 53.05 -12.50
N LEU A 726 8.82 53.82 -13.10
CA LEU A 726 9.18 55.10 -13.72
C LEU A 726 9.34 56.21 -12.68
N PRO A 727 10.34 57.12 -12.81
CA PRO A 727 10.41 58.31 -12.00
C PRO A 727 9.16 59.19 -12.13
N ALA A 728 8.71 59.79 -11.05
CA ALA A 728 7.54 60.68 -11.04
C ALA A 728 7.76 61.96 -11.84
N ASP A 729 9.00 62.38 -11.95
CA ASP A 729 9.45 63.57 -12.67
C ASP A 729 9.94 63.28 -14.10
N LEU A 730 9.67 62.07 -14.62
CA LEU A 730 10.09 61.68 -15.95
C LEU A 730 9.40 62.56 -17.02
N PRO A 731 10.14 63.27 -17.88
CA PRO A 731 9.56 64.10 -18.91
C PRO A 731 8.71 63.32 -19.93
N ALA A 732 7.68 63.95 -20.48
CA ALA A 732 6.96 63.41 -21.62
C ALA A 732 7.88 63.25 -22.83
N GLY A 733 7.84 62.11 -23.49
CA GLY A 733 8.71 61.84 -24.64
C GLY A 733 8.75 60.36 -25.01
N GLU A 734 9.61 60.08 -25.98
CA GLU A 734 9.89 58.71 -26.43
C GLU A 734 11.12 58.14 -25.74
N TYR A 735 10.96 56.95 -25.19
CA TYR A 735 12.01 56.19 -24.53
C TYR A 735 12.13 54.81 -25.22
N ARG A 736 13.27 54.15 -25.06
CA ARG A 736 13.51 52.86 -25.67
C ARG A 736 14.05 51.86 -24.67
N TRP A 737 13.52 50.65 -24.74
CA TRP A 737 14.03 49.53 -23.99
C TRP A 737 15.40 49.09 -24.54
N ARG A 738 16.34 48.88 -23.64
CA ARG A 738 17.62 48.19 -23.86
C ARG A 738 17.70 47.01 -22.94
N VAL A 739 17.87 45.83 -23.50
CA VAL A 739 17.91 44.58 -22.74
C VAL A 739 19.15 43.78 -23.09
N GLY A 740 19.56 42.91 -22.20
CA GLY A 740 20.68 41.98 -22.42
C GLY A 740 21.00 41.16 -21.20
N LEU A 741 22.12 40.47 -21.26
CA LEU A 741 22.57 39.54 -20.21
C LEU A 741 23.96 39.95 -19.72
N TYR A 742 24.21 39.76 -18.41
CA TYR A 742 25.55 39.91 -17.84
C TYR A 742 25.82 38.80 -16.80
N ARG A 743 27.12 38.50 -16.60
CA ARG A 743 27.55 37.54 -15.57
C ARG A 743 27.65 38.23 -14.21
N GLN A 744 27.78 37.45 -13.15
CA GLN A 744 27.93 37.97 -11.78
C GLN A 744 29.17 38.85 -11.59
N ASP A 745 30.20 38.72 -12.45
CA ASP A 745 31.39 39.58 -12.48
C ASP A 745 31.15 40.92 -13.20
N GLY A 746 29.95 41.17 -13.72
CA GLY A 746 29.54 42.34 -14.46
C GLY A 746 29.90 42.33 -15.95
N SER A 747 30.53 41.27 -16.45
CA SER A 747 30.83 41.14 -17.89
C SER A 747 29.55 40.83 -18.67
N ARG A 748 29.32 41.56 -19.78
CA ARG A 748 28.14 41.37 -20.63
C ARG A 748 28.28 40.14 -21.54
N ALA A 749 27.20 39.45 -21.78
CA ALA A 749 27.12 38.44 -22.82
C ALA A 749 27.09 39.13 -24.19
N LEU A 750 27.86 38.60 -25.15
CA LEU A 750 27.87 39.09 -26.52
C LEU A 750 26.47 39.04 -27.10
N ALA A 751 25.96 40.15 -27.62
CA ALA A 751 24.69 40.26 -28.31
C ALA A 751 24.86 40.52 -29.79
N VAL A 752 24.29 39.66 -30.64
CA VAL A 752 24.30 39.80 -32.11
C VAL A 752 22.86 39.74 -32.65
N ASP A 753 22.65 40.52 -33.74
CA ASP A 753 21.38 40.45 -34.46
C ASP A 753 21.28 39.22 -35.39
N PRO A 754 20.15 38.95 -36.00
CA PRO A 754 20.00 37.77 -36.90
C PRO A 754 20.90 37.83 -38.15
N SER A 755 21.49 39.00 -38.49
CA SER A 755 22.47 39.11 -39.56
C SER A 755 23.90 38.78 -39.11
N GLY A 756 24.11 38.56 -37.80
CA GLY A 756 25.42 38.35 -37.20
C GLY A 756 26.13 39.64 -36.80
N THR A 757 25.44 40.80 -36.89
CA THR A 757 26.05 42.10 -36.49
C THR A 757 25.92 42.25 -34.96
N ARG A 758 27.05 42.66 -34.33
CA ARG A 758 27.05 42.87 -32.88
C ARG A 758 26.26 44.12 -32.49
N TRP A 759 25.40 43.98 -31.50
CA TRP A 759 24.72 45.14 -30.91
C TRP A 759 25.71 46.04 -30.18
N PRO A 760 25.54 47.39 -30.31
CA PRO A 760 26.39 48.34 -29.56
C PRO A 760 26.31 48.05 -28.04
N ASP A 761 27.47 47.98 -27.41
CA ASP A 761 27.62 47.69 -25.96
C ASP A 761 26.91 46.40 -25.50
N ASP A 762 26.67 45.45 -26.44
CA ASP A 762 25.95 44.21 -26.18
C ASP A 762 24.54 44.46 -25.59
N GLN A 763 23.87 45.55 -26.05
CA GLN A 763 22.53 45.95 -25.64
C GLN A 763 21.54 45.84 -26.80
N VAL A 764 20.57 44.93 -26.68
CA VAL A 764 19.52 44.77 -27.68
C VAL A 764 18.52 45.90 -27.54
N ALA A 765 18.32 46.71 -28.58
CA ALA A 765 17.25 47.70 -28.60
C ALA A 765 15.96 47.09 -29.09
N LEU A 766 14.90 47.18 -28.29
CA LEU A 766 13.57 46.73 -28.70
C LEU A 766 12.93 47.78 -29.66
N GLY A 767 12.22 47.29 -30.67
CA GLY A 767 11.85 48.09 -31.85
C GLY A 767 10.91 49.28 -31.63
N GLU A 768 9.91 49.15 -30.71
CA GLU A 768 8.93 50.21 -30.49
C GLU A 768 9.33 51.14 -29.34
N PRO A 769 9.20 52.49 -29.50
CA PRO A 769 9.43 53.39 -28.40
C PRO A 769 8.29 53.36 -27.37
N VAL A 770 8.66 53.52 -26.12
CA VAL A 770 7.74 53.75 -25.00
C VAL A 770 7.41 55.26 -24.97
N VAL A 771 6.14 55.57 -25.20
CA VAL A 771 5.66 56.96 -25.08
C VAL A 771 5.29 57.24 -23.63
N VAL A 772 5.98 58.13 -22.95
CA VAL A 772 5.65 58.57 -21.61
C VAL A 772 4.86 59.87 -21.65
N LEU A 773 3.72 59.86 -20.95
CA LEU A 773 2.84 60.99 -20.74
C LEU A 773 3.02 61.54 -19.33
N VAL A 774 2.92 62.86 -19.20
CA VAL A 774 2.89 63.54 -17.89
C VAL A 774 1.44 63.39 -17.35
N PRO A 775 1.25 63.12 -16.05
CA PRO A 775 -0.08 62.98 -15.44
C PRO A 775 -0.99 64.20 -15.63
#